data_93b68593b9d17b1256cfb02ad6cd2252
#
_entry.id   93b68593b9d17b1256cfb02ad6cd2252
#
_cell.length_a   1.000
_cell.length_b   1.000
_cell.length_c   1.000
_cell.angle_alpha   90.00
_cell.angle_beta   90.00
_cell.angle_gamma   90.00
#
_symmetry.space_group_name_H-M   'P 1'
#
loop_
_entity.id
_entity.type
_entity.pdbx_description
1 polymer ?
#
loop_
_entity_poly.entity_id
_entity_poly.type
_entity_poly.pdbx_seq_one_letter_code
_entity_poly.pdbx_strand_id
1 'polypeptide(L)'
;MKTTKQILNEFNISRQTLMNWINCKEISTPNKDWRGWYTWSEQNIEEIQKNIAKKNENKSKLSNVNFDDELNIYNRRYLGSKKRLLSFIEEVVDNHTTNVNTVADVFGGTGVVSDLFRSKGKKIIINDILKSNYITYFTWFSNETVNENKIRKYLNILNSLEGEENYVSDNFGDKYFTMDNAKKIGSIREYIETIKDLNNREKAFLLTSLICAIDKVANTVGHYETYRKKMDMRKDLYLKMPKINFNRDNEIYCEDANHLVREITSDLCYIDTPYNSRQYGDAYHLLENIIEWKKPPVTGVAMKMIDRSKTKSNYSTNKAPETFADLIENINSRYILVSYNNMAKKGNGRSNAKISNEEIIETLKKRGKVKIFETTFQAFTTGKSSIDNHKEILYLCEVSKNKIKNQQPLKYIPSAINYTGSKYKLLNQIIPLFPKNYSNFVDLFAGGASVAINTNPKNKILINDNIKPLINLYRYLSVTEYNSVIEDINKLISEYGLTQSSIYGYDYYQANSSKGLASYNKNSYIKLRRDYNNGEFYGNALENIALYLLIVFGFNNQIRFNKNGEYNLPVGKRDFNKKMEKKLKNFMKILQEKDIIFSSDDFRDIITLSNDTFIYADPPYSITSATYTENSGWNSKDDADLFEYLDKCHEHGIKFALSNVVQHKGKINEKLLTWAQKYNIHYLNFNYNNSNYQSTAKSQITHEVLITNY
;
A
#
# COMPACT_ATOMS: atom_id res chain seq x y z
N MET A 1 41.67 -37.18 35.76
CA MET A 1 40.25 -37.23 35.30
C MET A 1 39.55 -35.95 35.78
N LYS A 2 38.87 -35.24 34.90
CA LYS A 2 38.17 -33.97 35.20
C LYS A 2 36.66 -34.21 35.39
N THR A 3 36.01 -33.36 36.15
CA THR A 3 34.53 -33.36 36.28
C THR A 3 33.90 -32.59 35.10
N THR A 4 32.62 -32.89 34.81
CA THR A 4 31.88 -32.17 33.77
C THR A 4 31.91 -30.63 33.96
N LYS A 5 31.82 -30.14 35.22
CA LYS A 5 31.89 -28.72 35.53
C LYS A 5 33.24 -28.08 35.14
N GLN A 6 34.33 -28.82 35.37
CA GLN A 6 35.68 -28.36 35.00
C GLN A 6 35.84 -28.29 33.46
N ILE A 7 35.34 -29.29 32.73
CA ILE A 7 35.32 -29.32 31.26
C ILE A 7 34.53 -28.14 30.69
N LEU A 8 33.33 -27.88 31.22
CA LEU A 8 32.49 -26.78 30.75
C LEU A 8 33.19 -25.39 30.90
N ASN A 9 33.84 -25.20 32.06
CA ASN A 9 34.56 -23.95 32.35
C ASN A 9 35.83 -23.79 31.51
N GLU A 10 36.61 -24.87 31.37
CA GLU A 10 37.89 -24.88 30.66
C GLU A 10 37.75 -24.59 29.17
N PHE A 11 36.70 -25.16 28.58
CA PHE A 11 36.47 -25.01 27.11
C PHE A 11 35.38 -23.99 26.78
N ASN A 12 34.83 -23.32 27.78
CA ASN A 12 33.76 -22.32 27.61
C ASN A 12 32.60 -22.82 26.74
N ILE A 13 32.15 -24.06 27.02
CA ILE A 13 31.05 -24.70 26.26
C ILE A 13 29.85 -24.96 27.18
N SER A 14 28.63 -25.00 26.63
CA SER A 14 27.43 -25.33 27.39
C SER A 14 27.33 -26.85 27.64
N ARG A 15 26.69 -27.24 28.75
CA ARG A 15 26.38 -28.63 29.04
C ARG A 15 25.58 -29.27 27.89
N GLN A 16 24.67 -28.53 27.29
CA GLN A 16 23.86 -29.00 26.15
C GLN A 16 24.72 -29.29 24.92
N THR A 17 25.71 -28.44 24.63
CA THR A 17 26.68 -28.63 23.54
C THR A 17 27.48 -29.90 23.74
N LEU A 18 28.01 -30.11 24.97
CA LEU A 18 28.80 -31.26 25.31
C LEU A 18 27.99 -32.58 25.20
N MET A 19 26.73 -32.57 25.68
CA MET A 19 25.82 -33.73 25.56
C MET A 19 25.44 -34.02 24.11
N ASN A 20 25.24 -33.00 23.28
CA ASN A 20 24.97 -33.16 21.86
C ASN A 20 26.16 -33.84 21.15
N TRP A 21 27.39 -33.47 21.48
CA TRP A 21 28.59 -34.09 20.87
C TRP A 21 28.71 -35.58 21.24
N ILE A 22 28.35 -35.97 22.47
CA ILE A 22 28.25 -37.38 22.88
C ILE A 22 27.15 -38.09 22.07
N ASN A 23 25.96 -37.51 22.04
CA ASN A 23 24.80 -38.12 21.36
C ASN A 23 25.01 -38.26 19.86
N CYS A 24 25.70 -37.32 19.23
CA CYS A 24 26.06 -37.37 17.81
C CYS A 24 27.33 -38.17 17.52
N LYS A 25 27.94 -38.81 18.55
CA LYS A 25 29.20 -39.54 18.44
C LYS A 25 30.37 -38.72 17.92
N GLU A 26 30.32 -37.38 18.10
CA GLU A 26 31.42 -36.48 17.77
C GLU A 26 32.58 -36.60 18.78
N ILE A 27 32.32 -37.01 19.99
CA ILE A 27 33.26 -37.41 21.02
C ILE A 27 32.82 -38.71 21.67
N SER A 28 33.76 -39.49 22.18
CA SER A 28 33.47 -40.75 22.88
C SER A 28 32.75 -40.48 24.18
N THR A 29 31.88 -41.45 24.58
CA THR A 29 31.11 -41.35 25.83
C THR A 29 32.06 -41.51 27.01
N PRO A 30 32.17 -40.55 27.93
CA PRO A 30 33.06 -40.65 29.08
C PRO A 30 32.52 -41.66 30.10
N ASN A 31 33.44 -42.21 30.89
CA ASN A 31 33.07 -43.15 31.97
C ASN A 31 32.28 -42.45 33.08
N LYS A 32 31.52 -43.25 33.84
CA LYS A 32 30.78 -42.74 35.01
C LYS A 32 31.48 -43.19 36.30
N ASP A 33 31.52 -42.31 37.30
CA ASP A 33 31.94 -42.70 38.65
C ASP A 33 30.86 -43.55 39.37
N TRP A 34 31.16 -43.97 40.58
CA TRP A 34 30.24 -44.77 41.42
C TRP A 34 28.91 -44.06 41.76
N ARG A 35 28.83 -42.72 41.52
CA ARG A 35 27.61 -41.90 41.70
C ARG A 35 26.85 -41.70 40.36
N GLY A 36 27.34 -42.27 39.29
CA GLY A 36 26.75 -42.17 37.97
C GLY A 36 27.11 -40.86 37.24
N TRP A 37 28.11 -40.10 37.71
CA TRP A 37 28.54 -38.83 37.11
C TRP A 37 29.68 -39.07 36.12
N TYR A 38 29.68 -38.34 35.01
CA TYR A 38 30.71 -38.48 34.00
C TYR A 38 32.08 -38.00 34.50
N THR A 39 33.09 -38.83 34.29
CA THR A 39 34.52 -38.55 34.53
C THR A 39 35.24 -38.51 33.19
N TRP A 40 36.00 -37.45 32.95
CA TRP A 40 36.60 -37.15 31.66
C TRP A 40 38.07 -37.53 31.68
N SER A 41 38.46 -38.46 30.81
CA SER A 41 39.85 -38.90 30.60
C SER A 41 40.60 -37.87 29.73
N GLU A 42 41.93 -37.98 29.68
CA GLU A 42 42.77 -37.19 28.77
C GLU A 42 42.36 -37.37 27.30
N GLN A 43 42.04 -38.62 26.91
CA GLN A 43 41.53 -38.92 25.56
C GLN A 43 40.23 -38.18 25.25
N ASN A 44 39.27 -38.11 26.16
CA ASN A 44 38.05 -37.33 25.96
C ASN A 44 38.33 -35.84 25.85
N ILE A 45 39.34 -35.34 26.58
CA ILE A 45 39.77 -33.92 26.53
C ILE A 45 40.37 -33.60 25.17
N GLU A 46 41.25 -34.48 24.66
CA GLU A 46 41.81 -34.33 23.31
C GLU A 46 40.73 -34.35 22.19
N GLU A 47 39.75 -35.22 22.29
CA GLU A 47 38.62 -35.28 21.38
C GLU A 47 37.79 -33.97 21.40
N ILE A 48 37.55 -33.41 22.60
CA ILE A 48 36.88 -32.09 22.75
C ILE A 48 37.73 -30.99 22.09
N GLN A 49 39.04 -30.97 22.34
CA GLN A 49 39.95 -29.96 21.72
C GLN A 49 39.96 -30.09 20.22
N LYS A 50 40.07 -31.28 19.66
CA LYS A 50 40.02 -31.56 18.21
C LYS A 50 38.67 -31.12 17.63
N ASN A 51 37.56 -31.37 18.33
CA ASN A 51 36.24 -30.95 17.84
C ASN A 51 36.07 -29.44 17.87
N ILE A 52 36.60 -28.74 18.88
CA ILE A 52 36.65 -27.28 18.95
C ILE A 52 37.54 -26.70 17.85
N ALA A 53 38.75 -27.25 17.65
CA ALA A 53 39.67 -26.84 16.59
C ALA A 53 39.04 -27.01 15.22
N LYS A 54 38.46 -28.18 14.91
CA LYS A 54 37.74 -28.47 13.68
C LYS A 54 36.57 -27.50 13.44
N LYS A 55 35.85 -27.10 14.47
CA LYS A 55 34.75 -26.13 14.38
C LYS A 55 35.28 -24.69 14.22
N ASN A 56 36.44 -24.38 14.74
CA ASN A 56 37.12 -23.09 14.54
C ASN A 56 37.80 -23.00 13.17
N GLU A 57 38.42 -24.07 12.66
CA GLU A 57 38.91 -24.15 11.29
C GLU A 57 37.75 -24.07 10.28
N ASN A 58 36.61 -24.69 10.52
CA ASN A 58 35.41 -24.51 9.72
C ASN A 58 34.86 -23.07 9.81
N LYS A 59 35.04 -22.35 10.91
CA LYS A 59 34.72 -20.92 11.02
C LYS A 59 35.70 -20.06 10.23
N SER A 60 37.00 -20.38 10.19
CA SER A 60 38.00 -19.63 9.40
C SER A 60 37.98 -19.97 7.89
N LYS A 61 37.53 -21.16 7.50
CA LYS A 61 37.21 -21.50 6.11
C LYS A 61 35.89 -20.97 5.60
N LEU A 62 35.02 -20.48 6.48
CA LEU A 62 33.71 -19.84 6.19
C LEU A 62 33.84 -18.32 5.91
N SER A 63 34.99 -17.82 5.50
CA SER A 63 35.12 -16.57 4.75
C SER A 63 34.68 -16.71 3.27
N ASN A 64 34.27 -17.91 2.83
CA ASN A 64 33.65 -18.18 1.55
C ASN A 64 32.19 -18.64 1.75
N VAL A 65 31.30 -17.67 1.67
CA VAL A 65 29.88 -17.68 1.31
C VAL A 65 29.25 -19.07 1.15
N ASN A 66 28.57 -19.55 2.20
CA ASN A 66 27.54 -20.57 2.06
C ASN A 66 26.18 -19.89 1.82
N PHE A 67 25.57 -20.14 0.67
CA PHE A 67 24.27 -19.63 0.22
C PHE A 67 23.06 -20.09 1.05
N ASP A 68 23.24 -20.88 2.11
CA ASP A 68 22.18 -21.49 2.92
C ASP A 68 21.71 -20.66 4.13
N ASP A 69 22.12 -19.40 4.27
CA ASP A 69 21.85 -18.59 5.47
C ASP A 69 20.99 -17.34 5.22
N GLU A 70 20.22 -17.32 4.13
CA GLU A 70 19.29 -16.23 3.81
C GLU A 70 18.00 -16.31 4.63
N LEU A 71 17.48 -15.14 5.00
CA LEU A 71 16.18 -15.04 5.64
C LEU A 71 15.06 -15.21 4.61
N ASN A 72 14.03 -15.92 5.01
CA ASN A 72 12.79 -16.02 4.27
C ASN A 72 11.59 -15.56 5.12
N ILE A 73 10.42 -15.48 4.51
CA ILE A 73 9.20 -15.01 5.16
C ILE A 73 8.80 -15.83 6.40
N TYR A 74 9.26 -17.09 6.51
CA TYR A 74 8.96 -17.99 7.62
C TYR A 74 9.87 -17.79 8.86
N ASN A 75 10.84 -16.88 8.81
CA ASN A 75 11.78 -16.63 9.91
C ASN A 75 11.21 -15.76 11.04
N ARG A 76 10.05 -15.11 10.82
CA ARG A 76 9.37 -14.30 11.82
C ARG A 76 8.66 -15.16 12.88
N ARG A 77 8.72 -14.71 14.13
CA ARG A 77 7.87 -15.24 15.22
C ARG A 77 6.61 -14.41 15.31
N TYR A 78 5.45 -15.02 15.05
CA TYR A 78 4.18 -14.28 15.02
C TYR A 78 3.04 -15.15 15.54
N LEU A 79 2.19 -14.55 16.41
CA LEU A 79 1.01 -15.20 16.95
C LEU A 79 -0.01 -15.47 15.84
N GLY A 80 -0.53 -16.68 15.77
CA GLY A 80 -1.54 -17.02 14.77
C GLY A 80 -1.00 -17.24 13.36
N SER A 81 0.34 -17.37 13.16
CA SER A 81 0.90 -17.65 11.83
C SER A 81 0.29 -18.90 11.20
N LYS A 82 -0.23 -18.78 9.99
CA LYS A 82 -0.88 -19.85 9.22
C LYS A 82 0.09 -20.79 8.50
N LYS A 83 1.40 -20.71 8.79
CA LYS A 83 2.42 -21.56 8.13
C LYS A 83 2.06 -23.04 8.09
N ARG A 84 1.46 -23.59 9.18
CA ARG A 84 1.08 -25.00 9.26
C ARG A 84 -0.21 -25.34 8.53
N LEU A 85 -0.96 -24.34 8.08
CA LEU A 85 -2.24 -24.49 7.39
C LEU A 85 -2.16 -24.22 5.91
N LEU A 86 -0.97 -23.88 5.38
CA LEU A 86 -0.82 -23.47 3.98
C LEU A 86 -1.29 -24.54 3.00
N SER A 87 -0.96 -25.81 3.21
CA SER A 87 -1.44 -26.92 2.37
C SER A 87 -2.95 -27.08 2.40
N PHE A 88 -3.57 -26.92 3.57
CA PHE A 88 -5.02 -26.97 3.70
C PHE A 88 -5.72 -25.79 3.00
N ILE A 89 -5.16 -24.57 3.15
CA ILE A 89 -5.66 -23.38 2.44
C ILE A 89 -5.53 -23.56 0.93
N GLU A 90 -4.38 -24.06 0.48
CA GLU A 90 -4.10 -24.35 -0.92
C GLU A 90 -5.11 -25.36 -1.51
N GLU A 91 -5.30 -26.49 -0.85
CA GLU A 91 -6.22 -27.55 -1.25
C GLU A 91 -7.65 -27.02 -1.39
N VAL A 92 -8.13 -26.25 -0.41
CA VAL A 92 -9.49 -25.68 -0.46
C VAL A 92 -9.64 -24.70 -1.63
N VAL A 93 -8.65 -23.84 -1.87
CA VAL A 93 -8.73 -22.88 -2.97
C VAL A 93 -8.63 -23.56 -4.33
N ASP A 94 -7.69 -24.49 -4.51
CA ASP A 94 -7.47 -25.17 -5.79
C ASP A 94 -8.68 -26.05 -6.20
N ASN A 95 -9.29 -26.75 -5.22
CA ASN A 95 -10.40 -27.68 -5.50
C ASN A 95 -11.77 -27.00 -5.57
N HIS A 96 -11.93 -25.80 -5.01
CA HIS A 96 -13.26 -25.20 -4.83
C HIS A 96 -13.41 -23.79 -5.41
N THR A 97 -12.38 -23.28 -6.07
CA THR A 97 -12.45 -22.01 -6.81
C THR A 97 -11.97 -22.16 -8.25
N THR A 98 -12.34 -21.22 -9.10
CA THR A 98 -11.93 -21.22 -10.51
C THR A 98 -11.42 -19.84 -10.92
N ASN A 99 -10.42 -19.80 -11.82
CA ASN A 99 -9.90 -18.56 -12.40
C ASN A 99 -9.54 -17.48 -11.37
N VAL A 100 -8.88 -17.87 -10.27
CA VAL A 100 -8.32 -16.94 -9.29
C VAL A 100 -6.96 -16.47 -9.80
N ASN A 101 -6.86 -15.21 -10.16
CA ASN A 101 -5.62 -14.54 -10.61
C ASN A 101 -5.11 -13.50 -9.62
N THR A 102 -6.03 -12.89 -8.85
CA THR A 102 -5.72 -11.87 -7.85
C THR A 102 -6.23 -12.32 -6.48
N VAL A 103 -5.34 -12.30 -5.48
CA VAL A 103 -5.66 -12.64 -4.08
C VAL A 103 -5.41 -11.43 -3.19
N ALA A 104 -6.42 -11.01 -2.43
CA ALA A 104 -6.30 -10.00 -1.39
C ALA A 104 -6.20 -10.69 -0.03
N ASP A 105 -5.14 -10.40 0.71
CA ASP A 105 -4.91 -10.81 2.10
C ASP A 105 -4.95 -9.56 2.98
N VAL A 106 -6.14 -9.29 3.54
CA VAL A 106 -6.41 -7.99 4.20
C VAL A 106 -6.00 -7.96 5.68
N PHE A 107 -5.57 -9.13 6.22
CA PHE A 107 -4.96 -9.27 7.54
C PHE A 107 -3.67 -10.10 7.44
N GLY A 108 -2.73 -9.65 6.63
CA GLY A 108 -1.61 -10.44 6.15
C GLY A 108 -0.65 -10.98 7.22
N GLY A 109 -0.57 -10.37 8.40
CA GLY A 109 0.30 -10.83 9.48
C GLY A 109 1.75 -10.97 9.02
N THR A 110 2.29 -12.20 9.01
CA THR A 110 3.63 -12.46 8.46
C THR A 110 3.69 -12.49 6.93
N GLY A 111 2.56 -12.55 6.24
CA GLY A 111 2.47 -12.63 4.77
C GLY A 111 2.61 -14.05 4.20
N VAL A 112 2.60 -15.09 5.02
CA VAL A 112 2.85 -16.47 4.55
C VAL A 112 1.76 -17.00 3.62
N VAL A 113 0.49 -16.59 3.78
CA VAL A 113 -0.61 -16.95 2.88
C VAL A 113 -0.46 -16.20 1.56
N SER A 114 -0.12 -14.92 1.61
CA SER A 114 0.21 -14.12 0.43
C SER A 114 1.38 -14.71 -0.35
N ASP A 115 2.43 -15.20 0.33
CA ASP A 115 3.60 -15.82 -0.33
C ASP A 115 3.24 -17.16 -1.00
N LEU A 116 2.34 -17.95 -0.42
CA LEU A 116 1.80 -19.16 -1.05
C LEU A 116 1.21 -18.82 -2.43
N PHE A 117 0.31 -17.85 -2.50
CA PHE A 117 -0.35 -17.48 -3.76
C PHE A 117 0.59 -16.72 -4.72
N ARG A 118 1.52 -15.92 -4.21
CA ARG A 118 2.58 -15.31 -5.01
C ARG A 118 3.44 -16.36 -5.71
N SER A 119 3.84 -17.41 -4.99
CA SER A 119 4.65 -18.50 -5.56
C SER A 119 3.93 -19.27 -6.67
N LYS A 120 2.58 -19.24 -6.67
CA LYS A 120 1.71 -19.77 -7.73
C LYS A 120 1.46 -18.77 -8.87
N GLY A 121 2.19 -17.66 -8.93
CA GLY A 121 2.08 -16.65 -9.98
C GLY A 121 0.85 -15.75 -9.88
N LYS A 122 0.15 -15.73 -8.72
CA LYS A 122 -1.00 -14.83 -8.51
C LYS A 122 -0.54 -13.42 -8.20
N LYS A 123 -1.32 -12.42 -8.61
CA LYS A 123 -1.17 -11.05 -8.12
C LYS A 123 -1.63 -10.97 -6.68
N ILE A 124 -0.85 -10.30 -5.83
CA ILE A 124 -1.12 -10.17 -4.40
C ILE A 124 -1.48 -8.73 -4.05
N ILE A 125 -2.56 -8.59 -3.28
CA ILE A 125 -2.91 -7.36 -2.56
C ILE A 125 -2.80 -7.71 -1.09
N ILE A 126 -1.82 -7.14 -0.38
CA ILE A 126 -1.56 -7.47 1.02
C ILE A 126 -1.67 -6.24 1.91
N ASN A 127 -2.32 -6.41 3.06
CA ASN A 127 -2.52 -5.35 4.04
C ASN A 127 -2.29 -5.83 5.48
N ASP A 128 -1.78 -4.95 6.32
CA ASP A 128 -1.83 -5.09 7.77
C ASP A 128 -1.81 -3.69 8.40
N ILE A 129 -2.43 -3.55 9.56
CA ILE A 129 -2.45 -2.28 10.31
C ILE A 129 -1.08 -2.00 10.98
N LEU A 130 -0.25 -3.04 11.20
CA LEU A 130 1.04 -2.92 11.83
C LEU A 130 2.13 -2.49 10.84
N LYS A 131 2.84 -1.43 11.18
CA LYS A 131 3.93 -0.90 10.36
C LYS A 131 5.09 -1.89 10.21
N SER A 132 5.39 -2.66 11.26
CA SER A 132 6.41 -3.71 11.23
C SER A 132 6.10 -4.80 10.21
N ASN A 133 4.84 -5.20 10.05
CA ASN A 133 4.42 -6.15 9.02
C ASN A 133 4.49 -5.49 7.63
N TYR A 134 3.94 -4.28 7.48
CA TYR A 134 3.99 -3.51 6.24
C TYR A 134 5.42 -3.37 5.67
N ILE A 135 6.41 -3.07 6.52
CA ILE A 135 7.82 -2.98 6.10
C ILE A 135 8.32 -4.33 5.57
N THR A 136 7.99 -5.45 6.25
CA THR A 136 8.41 -6.77 5.74
C THR A 136 7.76 -7.12 4.40
N TYR A 137 6.56 -6.59 4.10
CA TYR A 137 5.91 -6.81 2.82
C TYR A 137 6.66 -6.14 1.66
N PHE A 138 7.27 -4.97 1.87
CA PHE A 138 8.15 -4.36 0.87
C PHE A 138 9.31 -5.28 0.50
N THR A 139 9.92 -5.92 1.49
CA THR A 139 10.99 -6.89 1.26
C THR A 139 10.51 -8.04 0.37
N TRP A 140 9.36 -8.65 0.71
CA TRP A 140 8.89 -9.89 0.10
C TRP A 140 8.07 -9.69 -1.18
N PHE A 141 7.31 -8.60 -1.31
CA PHE A 141 6.28 -8.44 -2.35
C PHE A 141 6.44 -7.21 -3.25
N SER A 142 7.33 -6.25 -2.93
CA SER A 142 7.57 -5.08 -3.78
C SER A 142 8.26 -5.47 -5.09
N ASN A 143 7.96 -4.77 -6.18
CA ASN A 143 8.60 -4.90 -7.48
C ASN A 143 9.77 -3.91 -7.69
N GLU A 144 10.06 -3.03 -6.73
CA GLU A 144 11.24 -2.16 -6.79
C GLU A 144 12.52 -2.99 -6.90
N THR A 145 13.48 -2.52 -7.65
CA THR A 145 14.78 -3.18 -7.82
C THR A 145 15.59 -3.13 -6.52
N VAL A 146 16.42 -4.15 -6.29
CA VAL A 146 17.32 -4.24 -5.14
C VAL A 146 18.73 -4.47 -5.63
N ASN A 147 19.66 -3.61 -5.22
CA ASN A 147 21.08 -3.85 -5.41
C ASN A 147 21.60 -4.73 -4.27
N GLU A 148 21.75 -6.03 -4.56
CA GLU A 148 22.19 -7.03 -3.58
C GLU A 148 23.55 -6.68 -2.95
N ASN A 149 24.52 -6.29 -3.75
CA ASN A 149 25.85 -5.94 -3.27
C ASN A 149 25.82 -4.74 -2.31
N LYS A 150 24.98 -3.75 -2.59
CA LYS A 150 24.77 -2.60 -1.73
C LYS A 150 24.18 -3.02 -0.39
N ILE A 151 23.14 -3.88 -0.39
CA ILE A 151 22.53 -4.38 0.83
C ILE A 151 23.51 -5.21 1.65
N ARG A 152 24.25 -6.13 1.03
CA ARG A 152 25.29 -6.92 1.72
C ARG A 152 26.36 -6.03 2.34
N LYS A 153 26.81 -4.97 1.64
CA LYS A 153 27.73 -3.97 2.19
C LYS A 153 27.16 -3.32 3.45
N TYR A 154 25.92 -2.84 3.40
CA TYR A 154 25.30 -2.21 4.58
C TYR A 154 25.06 -3.21 5.72
N LEU A 155 24.64 -4.45 5.45
CA LEU A 155 24.52 -5.47 6.49
C LEU A 155 25.85 -5.76 7.19
N ASN A 156 26.96 -5.78 6.47
CA ASN A 156 28.29 -5.94 7.06
C ASN A 156 28.65 -4.75 7.97
N ILE A 157 28.41 -3.52 7.50
CA ILE A 157 28.61 -2.31 8.32
C ILE A 157 27.75 -2.37 9.58
N LEU A 158 26.44 -2.67 9.46
CA LEU A 158 25.52 -2.74 10.58
C LEU A 158 25.89 -3.85 11.58
N ASN A 159 26.41 -4.98 11.10
CA ASN A 159 26.88 -6.05 11.97
C ASN A 159 28.18 -5.70 12.72
N SER A 160 29.03 -4.85 12.15
CA SER A 160 30.29 -4.39 12.78
C SER A 160 30.09 -3.21 13.74
N LEU A 161 28.91 -2.59 13.80
CA LEU A 161 28.65 -1.48 14.72
C LEU A 161 28.82 -1.93 16.17
N GLU A 162 29.54 -1.14 16.94
CA GLU A 162 29.52 -1.19 18.40
C GLU A 162 28.22 -0.52 18.91
N GLY A 163 27.70 -1.04 20.02
CA GLY A 163 26.47 -0.51 20.60
C GLY A 163 26.77 0.65 21.54
N GLU A 164 26.15 1.80 21.31
CA GLU A 164 26.21 2.96 22.22
C GLU A 164 24.89 3.10 23.00
N GLU A 165 24.90 3.85 24.10
CA GLU A 165 23.69 4.18 24.87
C GLU A 165 22.70 4.97 24.01
N ASN A 166 21.43 4.55 24.03
CA ASN A 166 20.40 5.10 23.16
C ASN A 166 18.99 4.79 23.70
N TYR A 167 17.98 5.28 22.99
CA TYR A 167 16.57 5.07 23.35
C TYR A 167 16.20 3.60 23.61
N VAL A 168 16.78 2.64 22.86
CA VAL A 168 16.47 1.20 23.03
C VAL A 168 17.12 0.65 24.28
N SER A 169 18.39 1.00 24.55
CA SER A 169 19.08 0.58 25.77
C SER A 169 18.39 1.11 27.02
N ASP A 170 17.98 2.39 27.02
CA ASP A 170 17.38 3.06 28.17
C ASP A 170 16.02 2.47 28.55
N ASN A 171 15.22 2.09 27.56
CA ASN A 171 13.85 1.64 27.78
C ASN A 171 13.69 0.11 27.81
N PHE A 172 14.47 -0.63 27.02
CA PHE A 172 14.28 -2.06 26.79
C PHE A 172 15.48 -2.93 27.16
N GLY A 173 16.63 -2.31 27.51
CA GLY A 173 17.82 -3.00 28.04
C GLY A 173 17.50 -3.73 29.34
N ASP A 174 18.11 -4.90 29.55
CA ASP A 174 17.93 -5.81 30.70
C ASP A 174 16.48 -6.24 31.00
N LYS A 175 15.58 -5.96 30.08
CA LYS A 175 14.18 -6.37 30.09
C LYS A 175 13.88 -7.28 28.89
N TYR A 176 13.79 -6.69 27.72
CA TYR A 176 13.55 -7.40 26.47
C TYR A 176 14.82 -7.90 25.80
N PHE A 177 15.95 -7.24 26.03
CA PHE A 177 17.26 -7.54 25.46
C PHE A 177 18.34 -7.47 26.53
N THR A 178 19.46 -8.16 26.30
CA THR A 178 20.70 -7.81 27.04
C THR A 178 21.07 -6.38 26.73
N MET A 179 21.79 -5.70 27.64
CA MET A 179 22.18 -4.31 27.45
C MET A 179 22.95 -4.11 26.13
N ASP A 180 23.89 -5.03 25.80
CA ASP A 180 24.69 -4.97 24.59
C ASP A 180 23.83 -5.08 23.32
N ASN A 181 22.89 -6.03 23.30
CA ASN A 181 21.97 -6.14 22.18
C ASN A 181 21.04 -4.92 22.05
N ALA A 182 20.58 -4.35 23.17
CA ALA A 182 19.74 -3.15 23.17
C ALA A 182 20.50 -1.93 22.60
N LYS A 183 21.74 -1.71 23.05
CA LYS A 183 22.63 -0.68 22.52
C LYS A 183 22.84 -0.87 21.02
N LYS A 184 23.14 -2.08 20.58
CA LYS A 184 23.37 -2.41 19.16
C LYS A 184 22.12 -2.22 18.30
N ILE A 185 20.93 -2.61 18.77
CA ILE A 185 19.66 -2.40 18.05
C ILE A 185 19.44 -0.91 17.79
N GLY A 186 19.62 -0.07 18.80
CA GLY A 186 19.43 1.37 18.65
C GLY A 186 20.47 2.00 17.72
N SER A 187 21.77 1.66 17.86
CA SER A 187 22.83 2.15 16.97
C SER A 187 22.60 1.76 15.52
N ILE A 188 22.16 0.52 15.25
CA ILE A 188 21.76 0.06 13.91
C ILE A 188 20.61 0.90 13.40
N ARG A 189 19.61 1.16 14.21
CA ARG A 189 18.40 1.89 13.81
C ARG A 189 18.71 3.35 13.48
N GLU A 190 19.58 4.00 14.27
CA GLU A 190 20.10 5.36 13.97
C GLU A 190 20.86 5.37 12.67
N TYR A 191 21.79 4.42 12.49
CA TYR A 191 22.57 4.36 11.26
C TYR A 191 21.72 4.21 10.01
N ILE A 192 20.70 3.34 10.03
CA ILE A 192 19.78 3.15 8.88
C ILE A 192 19.09 4.46 8.49
N GLU A 193 18.76 5.36 9.45
CA GLU A 193 18.16 6.67 9.13
C GLU A 193 19.14 7.65 8.47
N THR A 194 20.45 7.46 8.64
CA THR A 194 21.46 8.31 7.99
C THR A 194 21.71 7.96 6.53
N ILE A 195 21.35 6.75 6.08
CA ILE A 195 21.59 6.29 4.72
C ILE A 195 20.63 6.98 3.74
N LYS A 196 21.16 7.70 2.76
CA LYS A 196 20.38 8.50 1.79
C LYS A 196 20.17 7.84 0.44
N ASP A 197 20.96 6.84 0.09
CA ASP A 197 20.99 6.21 -1.24
C ASP A 197 20.14 4.92 -1.34
N LEU A 198 19.28 4.64 -0.36
CA LEU A 198 18.38 3.48 -0.36
C LEU A 198 17.02 3.83 -0.95
N ASN A 199 16.51 3.00 -1.87
CA ASN A 199 15.11 3.00 -2.22
C ASN A 199 14.26 2.35 -1.10
N ASN A 200 12.92 2.42 -1.22
CA ASN A 200 12.03 1.93 -0.17
C ASN A 200 12.20 0.43 0.10
N ARG A 201 12.37 -0.37 -0.93
CA ARG A 201 12.57 -1.82 -0.81
C ARG A 201 13.91 -2.14 -0.17
N GLU A 202 14.98 -1.47 -0.58
CA GLU A 202 16.31 -1.63 -0.01
C GLU A 202 16.34 -1.28 1.48
N LYS A 203 15.72 -0.17 1.89
CA LYS A 203 15.54 0.17 3.30
C LYS A 203 14.74 -0.91 4.04
N ALA A 204 13.69 -1.44 3.42
CA ALA A 204 12.90 -2.53 3.98
C ALA A 204 13.72 -3.81 4.19
N PHE A 205 14.69 -4.13 3.31
CA PHE A 205 15.60 -5.27 3.49
C PHE A 205 16.39 -5.15 4.78
N LEU A 206 16.98 -3.99 5.06
CA LEU A 206 17.75 -3.75 6.30
C LEU A 206 16.85 -3.83 7.53
N LEU A 207 15.68 -3.21 7.50
CA LEU A 207 14.71 -3.23 8.60
C LEU A 207 14.13 -4.62 8.83
N THR A 208 13.83 -5.39 7.79
CA THR A 208 13.36 -6.77 7.90
C THR A 208 14.43 -7.67 8.51
N SER A 209 15.68 -7.50 8.10
CA SER A 209 16.81 -8.19 8.72
C SER A 209 16.91 -7.89 10.21
N LEU A 210 16.77 -6.61 10.60
CA LEU A 210 16.76 -6.19 11.99
C LEU A 210 15.58 -6.80 12.77
N ILE A 211 14.36 -6.76 12.25
CA ILE A 211 13.19 -7.39 12.88
C ILE A 211 13.42 -8.88 13.14
N CYS A 212 13.92 -9.61 12.14
CA CYS A 212 14.20 -11.04 12.28
C CYS A 212 15.33 -11.31 13.29
N ALA A 213 16.33 -10.45 13.38
CA ALA A 213 17.39 -10.55 14.38
C ALA A 213 16.87 -10.26 15.80
N ILE A 214 16.01 -9.24 15.95
CA ILE A 214 15.32 -8.90 17.21
C ILE A 214 14.50 -10.09 17.71
N ASP A 215 13.67 -10.72 16.85
CA ASP A 215 12.86 -11.89 17.23
C ASP A 215 13.71 -13.06 17.76
N LYS A 216 14.98 -13.19 17.37
CA LYS A 216 15.90 -14.24 17.82
C LYS A 216 16.52 -13.95 19.16
N VAL A 217 16.84 -12.68 19.46
CA VAL A 217 17.55 -12.29 20.70
C VAL A 217 16.62 -11.81 21.80
N ALA A 218 15.32 -11.59 21.50
CA ALA A 218 14.35 -11.09 22.47
C ALA A 218 14.09 -12.08 23.63
N ASN A 219 14.09 -11.55 24.85
CA ASN A 219 13.80 -12.26 26.11
C ASN A 219 12.28 -12.44 26.31
N THR A 220 11.60 -13.02 25.32
CA THR A 220 10.15 -13.17 25.29
C THR A 220 9.73 -14.62 25.00
N VAL A 221 8.42 -14.87 25.07
CA VAL A 221 7.81 -16.17 24.73
C VAL A 221 7.09 -16.15 23.36
N GLY A 222 7.50 -15.25 22.46
CA GLY A 222 6.95 -15.17 21.09
C GLY A 222 6.10 -13.93 20.81
N HIS A 223 5.91 -13.05 21.81
CA HIS A 223 5.27 -11.75 21.68
C HIS A 223 5.87 -10.77 22.71
N TYR A 224 5.63 -9.48 22.56
CA TYR A 224 6.26 -8.40 23.36
C TYR A 224 5.33 -7.80 24.43
N GLU A 225 4.20 -8.42 24.77
CA GLU A 225 3.34 -7.96 25.88
C GLU A 225 4.04 -8.11 27.25
N THR A 226 4.94 -9.07 27.36
CA THR A 226 5.72 -9.33 28.56
C THR A 226 7.10 -9.88 28.20
N TYR A 227 8.06 -9.66 29.07
CA TYR A 227 9.38 -10.29 29.02
C TYR A 227 9.54 -11.31 30.16
N ARG A 228 10.49 -12.22 30.02
CA ARG A 228 10.80 -13.18 31.08
C ARG A 228 11.51 -12.49 32.22
N LYS A 229 11.16 -12.82 33.48
CA LYS A 229 11.77 -12.23 34.67
C LYS A 229 13.28 -12.47 34.77
N LYS A 230 13.74 -13.62 34.26
CA LYS A 230 15.16 -13.98 34.26
C LYS A 230 15.69 -13.84 32.84
N MET A 231 16.74 -13.02 32.68
CA MET A 231 17.45 -12.90 31.43
C MET A 231 18.34 -14.14 31.27
N ASP A 232 18.06 -14.96 30.27
CA ASP A 232 18.96 -16.05 29.86
C ASP A 232 20.14 -15.44 29.09
N MET A 233 21.29 -16.13 29.06
CA MET A 233 22.37 -15.77 28.13
C MET A 233 21.85 -15.82 26.69
N ARG A 234 21.79 -14.68 26.04
CA ARG A 234 21.31 -14.54 24.68
C ARG A 234 22.47 -14.45 23.70
N LYS A 235 22.22 -14.89 22.47
CA LYS A 235 23.17 -14.71 21.38
C LYS A 235 23.29 -13.23 21.03
N ASP A 236 24.42 -12.86 20.47
CA ASP A 236 24.62 -11.52 19.93
C ASP A 236 23.68 -11.28 18.76
N LEU A 237 23.24 -10.04 18.63
CA LEU A 237 22.42 -9.60 17.51
C LEU A 237 23.24 -9.67 16.22
N TYR A 238 22.70 -10.38 15.23
CA TYR A 238 23.34 -10.52 13.92
C TYR A 238 22.29 -10.44 12.79
N LEU A 239 22.51 -9.53 11.87
CA LEU A 239 21.68 -9.27 10.71
C LEU A 239 22.07 -10.20 9.55
N LYS A 240 21.06 -10.80 8.90
CA LYS A 240 21.23 -11.69 7.76
C LYS A 240 20.53 -11.14 6.54
N MET A 241 21.01 -11.50 5.35
CA MET A 241 20.40 -11.10 4.09
C MET A 241 19.02 -11.73 3.92
N PRO A 242 17.94 -10.95 3.69
CA PRO A 242 16.67 -11.50 3.25
C PRO A 242 16.77 -11.99 1.78
N LYS A 243 16.06 -13.08 1.47
CA LYS A 243 15.97 -13.60 0.11
C LYS A 243 15.30 -12.59 -0.82
N ILE A 244 15.90 -12.37 -1.99
CA ILE A 244 15.32 -11.50 -3.01
C ILE A 244 14.29 -12.29 -3.83
N ASN A 245 13.05 -11.86 -3.80
CA ASN A 245 11.98 -12.39 -4.64
C ASN A 245 11.75 -11.48 -5.85
N PHE A 246 11.55 -12.10 -7.02
CA PHE A 246 11.06 -11.38 -8.19
C PHE A 246 9.54 -11.29 -8.09
N ASN A 247 9.01 -10.07 -8.17
CA ASN A 247 7.60 -9.78 -8.01
C ASN A 247 7.07 -9.01 -9.22
N ARG A 248 5.78 -9.20 -9.50
CA ARG A 248 5.03 -8.42 -10.48
C ARG A 248 4.21 -7.35 -9.75
N ASP A 249 3.15 -6.88 -10.32
CA ASP A 249 2.29 -5.77 -9.86
C ASP A 249 1.53 -6.02 -8.54
N ASN A 250 2.22 -6.49 -7.50
CA ASN A 250 1.65 -6.64 -6.17
C ASN A 250 1.35 -5.27 -5.55
N GLU A 251 0.32 -5.23 -4.72
CA GLU A 251 -0.11 -4.02 -4.01
C GLU A 251 0.07 -4.23 -2.49
N ILE A 252 0.68 -3.25 -1.82
CA ILE A 252 1.04 -3.34 -0.40
C ILE A 252 0.43 -2.17 0.34
N TYR A 253 -0.37 -2.46 1.37
CA TYR A 253 -1.12 -1.48 2.15
C TYR A 253 -0.81 -1.56 3.64
N CYS A 254 -1.05 -0.45 4.36
CA CYS A 254 -0.97 -0.35 5.82
C CYS A 254 -2.15 0.50 6.31
N GLU A 255 -3.34 -0.10 6.27
CA GLU A 255 -4.60 0.59 6.51
C GLU A 255 -5.58 -0.27 7.31
N ASP A 256 -6.66 0.34 7.79
CA ASP A 256 -7.80 -0.40 8.32
C ASP A 256 -8.42 -1.26 7.22
N ALA A 257 -8.59 -2.56 7.50
CA ALA A 257 -9.07 -3.53 6.49
C ALA A 257 -10.48 -3.20 6.00
N ASN A 258 -11.37 -2.68 6.87
CA ASN A 258 -12.72 -2.29 6.49
C ASN A 258 -12.73 -1.08 5.55
N HIS A 259 -11.75 -0.19 5.69
CA HIS A 259 -11.56 0.93 4.77
C HIS A 259 -11.03 0.43 3.44
N LEU A 260 -9.97 -0.39 3.45
CA LEU A 260 -9.30 -0.88 2.26
C LEU A 260 -10.21 -1.69 1.33
N VAL A 261 -11.05 -2.60 1.86
CA VAL A 261 -11.91 -3.46 1.02
C VAL A 261 -12.92 -2.70 0.17
N ARG A 262 -13.17 -1.44 0.46
CA ARG A 262 -14.01 -0.55 -0.35
C ARG A 262 -13.29 0.01 -1.57
N GLU A 263 -11.97 -0.04 -1.57
CA GLU A 263 -11.11 0.54 -2.61
C GLU A 263 -10.47 -0.51 -3.54
N ILE A 264 -10.39 -1.78 -3.10
CA ILE A 264 -9.74 -2.87 -3.84
C ILE A 264 -10.75 -3.84 -4.46
N THR A 265 -10.29 -4.57 -5.47
CA THR A 265 -11.00 -5.68 -6.09
C THR A 265 -10.06 -6.87 -6.24
N SER A 266 -10.53 -8.08 -5.96
CA SER A 266 -9.76 -9.31 -6.14
C SER A 266 -10.65 -10.46 -6.59
N ASP A 267 -10.06 -11.56 -7.04
CA ASP A 267 -10.83 -12.79 -7.33
C ASP A 267 -11.15 -13.54 -6.04
N LEU A 268 -10.17 -13.55 -5.10
CA LEU A 268 -10.29 -14.16 -3.77
C LEU A 268 -9.87 -13.14 -2.71
N CYS A 269 -10.70 -12.93 -1.69
CA CYS A 269 -10.32 -12.21 -0.49
C CYS A 269 -10.13 -13.18 0.67
N TYR A 270 -8.89 -13.30 1.18
CA TYR A 270 -8.55 -14.08 2.35
C TYR A 270 -8.63 -13.22 3.61
N ILE A 271 -9.24 -13.77 4.66
CA ILE A 271 -9.54 -13.07 5.90
C ILE A 271 -9.11 -13.92 7.08
N ASP A 272 -8.19 -13.41 7.90
CA ASP A 272 -7.74 -14.00 9.16
C ASP A 272 -7.76 -12.93 10.25
N THR A 273 -8.98 -12.59 10.71
CA THR A 273 -9.17 -11.53 11.71
C THR A 273 -8.61 -11.95 13.08
N PRO A 274 -8.24 -11.01 13.95
CA PRO A 274 -8.06 -11.30 15.36
C PRO A 274 -9.31 -11.97 15.95
N TYR A 275 -9.19 -13.14 16.60
CA TYR A 275 -10.38 -13.84 17.14
C TYR A 275 -10.65 -13.57 18.62
N ASN A 276 -9.71 -13.00 19.34
CA ASN A 276 -9.81 -12.82 20.80
C ASN A 276 -9.60 -11.34 21.19
N SER A 277 -9.68 -11.08 22.50
CA SER A 277 -9.51 -9.72 23.06
C SER A 277 -8.09 -9.16 22.98
N ARG A 278 -7.11 -9.93 22.48
CA ARG A 278 -5.72 -9.49 22.39
C ARG A 278 -5.54 -8.52 21.25
N GLN A 279 -5.05 -7.33 21.54
CA GLN A 279 -4.66 -6.33 20.55
C GLN A 279 -3.27 -6.66 20.00
N TYR A 280 -3.14 -6.88 18.69
CA TYR A 280 -1.85 -7.15 18.06
C TYR A 280 -0.89 -5.96 18.16
N GLY A 281 -1.41 -4.73 18.13
CA GLY A 281 -0.62 -3.53 18.41
C GLY A 281 0.01 -3.53 19.81
N ASP A 282 -0.64 -4.13 20.79
CA ASP A 282 -0.07 -4.33 22.13
C ASP A 282 0.92 -5.50 22.17
N ALA A 283 0.65 -6.57 21.43
CA ALA A 283 1.53 -7.74 21.37
C ALA A 283 2.87 -7.45 20.65
N TYR A 284 2.88 -6.51 19.72
CA TYR A 284 4.06 -6.16 18.92
C TYR A 284 4.49 -4.70 19.07
N HIS A 285 4.06 -4.01 20.13
CA HIS A 285 4.32 -2.59 20.41
C HIS A 285 5.81 -2.21 20.31
N LEU A 286 6.70 -3.10 20.72
CA LEU A 286 8.13 -2.86 20.70
C LEU A 286 8.68 -2.85 19.28
N LEU A 287 8.23 -3.77 18.42
CA LEU A 287 8.62 -3.78 17.00
C LEU A 287 8.06 -2.56 16.28
N GLU A 288 6.80 -2.15 16.56
CA GLU A 288 6.22 -0.92 16.02
C GLU A 288 7.06 0.29 16.41
N ASN A 289 7.45 0.39 17.68
CA ASN A 289 8.29 1.47 18.20
C ASN A 289 9.65 1.53 17.47
N ILE A 290 10.34 0.39 17.36
CA ILE A 290 11.64 0.33 16.68
C ILE A 290 11.51 0.65 15.20
N ILE A 291 10.44 0.22 14.53
CA ILE A 291 10.27 0.44 13.09
C ILE A 291 9.82 1.87 12.78
N GLU A 292 8.89 2.43 13.55
CA GLU A 292 8.48 3.83 13.36
C GLU A 292 9.59 4.83 13.73
N TRP A 293 10.44 4.47 14.69
CA TRP A 293 11.59 5.23 15.17
C TRP A 293 11.28 6.67 15.64
N LYS A 294 10.06 6.86 16.17
CA LYS A 294 9.63 8.16 16.72
C LYS A 294 10.10 8.40 18.14
N LYS A 295 10.64 7.36 18.78
CA LYS A 295 11.15 7.38 20.17
C LYS A 295 10.12 7.93 21.16
N PRO A 296 8.86 7.45 21.16
CA PRO A 296 7.83 7.98 22.04
C PRO A 296 8.11 7.61 23.50
N PRO A 297 7.55 8.35 24.47
CA PRO A 297 7.60 7.96 25.85
C PRO A 297 6.87 6.62 26.05
N VAL A 298 7.46 5.76 26.87
CA VAL A 298 6.93 4.43 27.20
C VAL A 298 6.61 4.34 28.68
N THR A 299 5.65 3.45 29.05
CA THR A 299 5.16 3.34 30.42
C THR A 299 4.77 1.91 30.77
N GLY A 300 4.64 1.67 32.08
CA GLY A 300 4.25 0.38 32.65
C GLY A 300 5.34 -0.69 32.61
N VAL A 301 5.07 -1.85 33.19
CA VAL A 301 6.03 -2.96 33.29
C VAL A 301 6.50 -3.43 31.90
N ALA A 302 5.61 -3.44 30.92
CA ALA A 302 5.94 -3.87 29.56
C ALA A 302 6.51 -2.75 28.67
N MET A 303 6.79 -1.57 29.22
CA MET A 303 7.37 -0.42 28.49
C MET A 303 6.62 -0.13 27.18
N LYS A 304 5.29 -0.08 27.24
CA LYS A 304 4.44 0.20 26.07
C LYS A 304 4.38 1.70 25.78
N MET A 305 4.32 2.06 24.50
CA MET A 305 4.03 3.44 24.08
C MET A 305 2.74 3.95 24.72
N ILE A 306 2.69 5.19 25.13
CA ILE A 306 1.50 5.79 25.78
C ILE A 306 0.32 5.81 24.78
N ASP A 307 0.53 6.34 23.58
CA ASP A 307 -0.47 6.33 22.53
C ASP A 307 -0.27 5.14 21.59
N ARG A 308 -1.26 4.26 21.53
CA ARG A 308 -1.36 3.08 20.66
C ARG A 308 -2.69 3.02 19.92
N SER A 309 -3.39 4.16 19.86
CA SER A 309 -4.75 4.22 19.27
C SER A 309 -4.79 3.73 17.82
N LYS A 310 -3.74 4.00 17.04
CA LYS A 310 -3.63 3.66 15.62
C LYS A 310 -3.57 2.17 15.30
N THR A 311 -3.05 1.37 16.23
CA THR A 311 -2.91 -0.08 16.06
C THR A 311 -4.00 -0.87 16.79
N LYS A 312 -5.00 -0.18 17.34
CA LYS A 312 -6.16 -0.83 17.97
C LYS A 312 -7.15 -1.33 16.92
N SER A 313 -7.54 -2.59 17.07
CA SER A 313 -8.51 -3.23 16.19
C SER A 313 -9.86 -3.41 16.88
N ASN A 314 -10.94 -3.06 16.22
CA ASN A 314 -12.32 -3.34 16.68
C ASN A 314 -12.63 -4.84 16.72
N TYR A 315 -11.92 -5.65 15.96
CA TYR A 315 -12.05 -7.12 15.99
C TYR A 315 -11.67 -7.76 17.34
N SER A 316 -10.91 -7.04 18.16
CA SER A 316 -10.56 -7.49 19.52
C SER A 316 -11.51 -6.90 20.59
N THR A 317 -12.60 -6.24 20.21
CA THR A 317 -13.60 -5.63 21.10
C THR A 317 -14.98 -6.29 20.94
N ASN A 318 -15.96 -5.82 21.70
CA ASN A 318 -17.35 -6.29 21.55
C ASN A 318 -18.01 -5.81 20.23
N LYS A 319 -17.37 -4.88 19.48
CA LYS A 319 -17.81 -4.44 18.15
C LYS A 319 -17.39 -5.39 17.03
N ALA A 320 -16.68 -6.47 17.34
CA ALA A 320 -16.13 -7.39 16.33
C ALA A 320 -17.20 -7.95 15.37
N PRO A 321 -18.41 -8.41 15.82
CA PRO A 321 -19.41 -8.92 14.90
C PRO A 321 -19.92 -7.87 13.91
N GLU A 322 -20.14 -6.63 14.36
CA GLU A 322 -20.57 -5.52 13.51
C GLU A 322 -19.47 -5.14 12.50
N THR A 323 -18.22 -5.04 13.01
CA THR A 323 -17.04 -4.73 12.17
C THR A 323 -16.82 -5.81 11.10
N PHE A 324 -17.00 -7.09 11.46
CA PHE A 324 -16.91 -8.21 10.53
C PHE A 324 -18.03 -8.19 9.49
N ALA A 325 -19.26 -7.91 9.91
CA ALA A 325 -20.39 -7.80 9.00
C ALA A 325 -20.17 -6.67 7.97
N ASP A 326 -19.70 -5.51 8.43
CA ASP A 326 -19.34 -4.38 7.57
C ASP A 326 -18.20 -4.74 6.58
N LEU A 327 -17.16 -5.46 7.04
CA LEU A 327 -16.10 -5.94 6.17
C LEU A 327 -16.66 -6.81 5.03
N ILE A 328 -17.40 -7.87 5.40
CA ILE A 328 -17.95 -8.85 4.47
C ILE A 328 -18.92 -8.20 3.47
N GLU A 329 -19.72 -7.24 3.90
CA GLU A 329 -20.65 -6.51 3.02
C GLU A 329 -19.93 -5.71 1.95
N ASN A 330 -18.75 -5.16 2.26
CA ASN A 330 -18.03 -4.24 1.37
C ASN A 330 -16.93 -4.89 0.53
N ILE A 331 -16.60 -6.17 0.76
CA ILE A 331 -15.65 -6.90 -0.08
C ILE A 331 -16.16 -7.03 -1.50
N ASN A 332 -15.29 -6.70 -2.46
CA ASN A 332 -15.55 -6.85 -3.88
C ASN A 332 -14.68 -7.99 -4.48
N SER A 333 -15.09 -9.22 -4.23
CA SER A 333 -14.40 -10.43 -4.70
C SER A 333 -15.40 -11.53 -5.03
N ARG A 334 -15.05 -12.42 -5.97
CA ARG A 334 -15.89 -13.59 -6.31
C ARG A 334 -15.91 -14.61 -5.19
N TYR A 335 -14.80 -14.77 -4.51
CA TYR A 335 -14.64 -15.69 -3.40
C TYR A 335 -14.18 -14.95 -2.15
N ILE A 336 -14.75 -15.31 -1.01
CA ILE A 336 -14.31 -14.85 0.30
C ILE A 336 -13.94 -16.10 1.11
N LEU A 337 -12.69 -16.18 1.57
CA LEU A 337 -12.19 -17.27 2.37
C LEU A 337 -11.85 -16.78 3.78
N VAL A 338 -12.62 -17.19 4.77
CA VAL A 338 -12.41 -16.82 6.17
C VAL A 338 -11.75 -17.98 6.91
N SER A 339 -10.60 -17.73 7.53
CA SER A 339 -9.94 -18.66 8.44
C SER A 339 -10.35 -18.36 9.88
N TYR A 340 -10.79 -19.37 10.60
CA TYR A 340 -11.19 -19.26 12.00
C TYR A 340 -11.02 -20.61 12.74
N ASN A 341 -11.28 -20.67 14.04
CA ASN A 341 -11.16 -21.90 14.80
C ASN A 341 -12.48 -22.32 15.48
N ASN A 342 -12.56 -23.55 15.96
CA ASN A 342 -13.75 -24.08 16.63
C ASN A 342 -13.92 -23.64 18.09
N MET A 343 -13.00 -22.84 18.64
CA MET A 343 -13.03 -22.33 20.01
C MET A 343 -13.98 -21.11 20.19
N ALA A 344 -14.75 -20.79 19.18
CA ALA A 344 -15.56 -19.59 19.07
C ALA A 344 -16.90 -19.63 19.85
N LYS A 345 -17.02 -20.46 20.92
CA LYS A 345 -18.22 -20.42 21.78
C LYS A 345 -18.13 -19.24 22.74
N LYS A 346 -18.98 -18.21 22.53
CA LYS A 346 -19.16 -17.10 23.47
C LYS A 346 -19.57 -17.65 24.86
N GLY A 347 -18.94 -17.13 25.91
CA GLY A 347 -19.31 -17.45 27.29
C GLY A 347 -18.50 -18.55 27.95
N ASN A 348 -17.64 -19.29 27.26
CA ASN A 348 -16.68 -20.20 27.91
C ASN A 348 -15.42 -19.42 28.29
N GLY A 349 -15.09 -19.31 29.56
CA GLY A 349 -13.95 -18.54 30.09
C GLY A 349 -12.56 -18.86 29.53
N ARG A 350 -12.46 -19.84 28.63
CA ARG A 350 -11.22 -20.21 27.91
C ARG A 350 -11.16 -19.72 26.46
N SER A 351 -12.28 -19.36 25.80
CA SER A 351 -12.25 -19.07 24.37
C SER A 351 -12.01 -17.60 24.04
N ASN A 352 -12.46 -16.66 24.86
CA ASN A 352 -12.40 -15.20 24.61
C ASN A 352 -12.72 -14.77 23.17
N ALA A 353 -13.38 -15.65 22.39
CA ALA A 353 -13.73 -15.37 21.01
C ALA A 353 -14.75 -14.24 20.95
N LYS A 354 -14.54 -13.29 20.02
CA LYS A 354 -15.39 -12.10 19.87
C LYS A 354 -16.49 -12.29 18.83
N ILE A 355 -16.30 -13.22 17.88
CA ILE A 355 -17.26 -13.58 16.84
C ILE A 355 -17.53 -15.09 16.96
N SER A 356 -18.80 -15.52 16.93
CA SER A 356 -19.14 -16.93 16.91
C SER A 356 -19.09 -17.52 15.50
N ASN A 357 -18.99 -18.84 15.40
CA ASN A 357 -19.02 -19.53 14.10
C ASN A 357 -20.37 -19.32 13.39
N GLU A 358 -21.46 -19.25 14.14
CA GLU A 358 -22.80 -18.99 13.65
C GLU A 358 -22.88 -17.58 13.04
N GLU A 359 -22.36 -16.55 13.73
CA GLU A 359 -22.31 -15.16 13.23
C GLU A 359 -21.49 -15.06 11.93
N ILE A 360 -20.37 -15.79 11.82
CA ILE A 360 -19.57 -15.87 10.58
C ILE A 360 -20.41 -16.46 9.43
N ILE A 361 -21.04 -17.61 9.67
CA ILE A 361 -21.82 -18.32 8.66
C ILE A 361 -23.02 -17.46 8.21
N GLU A 362 -23.77 -16.87 9.14
CA GLU A 362 -24.91 -16.01 8.82
C GLU A 362 -24.51 -14.78 8.01
N THR A 363 -23.38 -14.16 8.37
CA THR A 363 -22.86 -13.00 7.66
C THR A 363 -22.43 -13.38 6.23
N LEU A 364 -21.72 -14.47 6.06
CA LEU A 364 -21.30 -14.95 4.72
C LEU A 364 -22.49 -15.40 3.85
N LYS A 365 -23.50 -16.07 4.42
CA LYS A 365 -24.73 -16.45 3.71
C LYS A 365 -25.48 -15.28 3.09
N LYS A 366 -25.39 -14.09 3.70
CA LYS A 366 -25.93 -12.87 3.11
C LYS A 366 -25.25 -12.49 1.80
N ARG A 367 -24.03 -12.96 1.53
CA ARG A 367 -23.27 -12.68 0.31
C ARG A 367 -23.43 -13.77 -0.76
N GLY A 368 -23.50 -15.03 -0.37
CA GLY A 368 -23.57 -16.13 -1.35
C GLY A 368 -23.63 -17.52 -0.74
N LYS A 369 -23.17 -18.51 -1.52
CA LYS A 369 -23.12 -19.91 -1.11
C LYS A 369 -21.89 -20.17 -0.27
N VAL A 370 -22.08 -20.74 0.93
CA VAL A 370 -21.00 -21.04 1.88
C VAL A 370 -20.71 -22.52 1.93
N LYS A 371 -19.43 -22.89 1.82
CA LYS A 371 -18.88 -24.22 2.10
C LYS A 371 -17.97 -24.12 3.32
N ILE A 372 -17.94 -25.17 4.15
CA ILE A 372 -17.17 -25.22 5.38
C ILE A 372 -16.21 -26.39 5.30
N PHE A 373 -14.94 -26.15 5.62
CA PHE A 373 -13.88 -27.15 5.63
C PHE A 373 -13.19 -27.12 7.00
N GLU A 374 -12.88 -28.29 7.55
CA GLU A 374 -12.28 -28.43 8.86
C GLU A 374 -11.02 -29.29 8.79
N THR A 375 -10.01 -28.92 9.56
CA THR A 375 -8.82 -29.77 9.77
C THR A 375 -8.47 -29.83 11.26
N THR A 376 -7.92 -30.94 11.68
CA THR A 376 -7.42 -31.09 13.07
C THR A 376 -6.11 -30.32 13.23
N PHE A 377 -6.01 -29.50 14.25
CA PHE A 377 -4.85 -28.65 14.49
C PHE A 377 -4.40 -28.74 15.95
N GLN A 378 -3.11 -29.07 16.19
CA GLN A 378 -2.54 -28.97 17.54
C GLN A 378 -2.25 -27.53 17.90
N ALA A 379 -3.04 -26.94 18.79
CA ALA A 379 -2.80 -25.60 19.32
C ALA A 379 -1.45 -25.54 20.06
N PHE A 380 -0.72 -24.45 19.83
CA PHE A 380 0.48 -24.13 20.62
C PHE A 380 0.04 -23.69 22.02
N THR A 381 0.27 -24.55 23.04
CA THR A 381 0.01 -24.21 24.43
C THR A 381 1.33 -23.96 25.15
N THR A 382 1.39 -22.87 25.91
CA THR A 382 2.54 -22.50 26.77
C THR A 382 2.51 -23.21 28.13
N GLY A 383 1.79 -24.34 28.28
CA GLY A 383 1.64 -25.10 29.52
C GLY A 383 1.31 -26.56 29.29
N LYS A 384 1.22 -27.34 30.38
CA LYS A 384 0.91 -28.79 30.39
C LYS A 384 -0.53 -29.15 29.99
N SER A 385 -1.33 -28.25 29.45
CA SER A 385 -2.71 -28.49 29.02
C SER A 385 -2.78 -28.86 27.55
N SER A 386 -3.16 -30.09 27.21
CA SER A 386 -3.65 -30.48 25.90
C SER A 386 -5.07 -29.91 25.72
N ILE A 387 -5.35 -29.30 24.61
CA ILE A 387 -6.72 -28.95 24.19
C ILE A 387 -7.15 -30.05 23.24
N ASP A 388 -7.99 -30.96 23.72
CA ASP A 388 -8.56 -32.00 22.87
C ASP A 388 -9.58 -31.41 21.90
N ASN A 389 -9.57 -31.87 20.64
CA ASN A 389 -10.48 -31.44 19.56
C ASN A 389 -10.34 -29.99 19.07
N HIS A 390 -9.15 -29.40 19.12
CA HIS A 390 -8.92 -28.13 18.45
C HIS A 390 -8.91 -28.31 16.92
N LYS A 391 -9.80 -27.58 16.22
CA LYS A 391 -9.92 -27.59 14.78
C LYS A 391 -9.74 -26.18 14.22
N GLU A 392 -9.07 -26.06 13.09
CA GLU A 392 -9.10 -24.87 12.26
C GLU A 392 -10.15 -25.05 11.17
N ILE A 393 -10.89 -23.99 10.90
CA ILE A 393 -12.05 -23.99 10.01
C ILE A 393 -11.82 -22.94 8.91
N LEU A 394 -12.10 -23.34 7.68
CA LEU A 394 -12.13 -22.46 6.53
C LEU A 394 -13.57 -22.33 6.02
N TYR A 395 -14.07 -21.10 5.97
CA TYR A 395 -15.38 -20.77 5.40
C TYR A 395 -15.15 -20.15 4.03
N LEU A 396 -15.50 -20.88 2.97
CA LEU A 396 -15.44 -20.40 1.60
C LEU A 396 -16.83 -19.95 1.14
N CYS A 397 -16.98 -18.65 0.89
CA CYS A 397 -18.19 -18.08 0.31
C CYS A 397 -17.97 -17.78 -1.17
N GLU A 398 -18.78 -18.41 -2.04
CA GLU A 398 -18.92 -18.04 -3.42
C GLU A 398 -19.99 -16.94 -3.51
N VAL A 399 -19.56 -15.71 -3.78
CA VAL A 399 -20.40 -14.53 -3.77
C VAL A 399 -21.37 -14.54 -4.96
N SER A 400 -22.64 -14.30 -4.71
CA SER A 400 -23.67 -14.23 -5.75
C SER A 400 -23.37 -13.10 -6.74
N LYS A 401 -23.50 -13.36 -8.05
CA LYS A 401 -23.13 -12.43 -9.13
C LYS A 401 -23.75 -11.03 -8.98
N ASN A 402 -24.98 -10.94 -8.51
CA ASN A 402 -25.68 -9.67 -8.27
C ASN A 402 -25.16 -8.88 -7.05
N LYS A 403 -24.33 -9.50 -6.20
CA LYS A 403 -23.72 -8.89 -5.01
C LYS A 403 -22.22 -8.61 -5.16
N ILE A 404 -21.63 -9.07 -6.24
CA ILE A 404 -20.35 -8.59 -6.70
C ILE A 404 -20.64 -7.21 -7.26
N LYS A 405 -20.10 -6.17 -6.60
CA LYS A 405 -20.16 -4.84 -7.18
C LYS A 405 -19.48 -4.97 -8.53
N ASN A 406 -20.19 -4.73 -9.62
CA ASN A 406 -19.62 -4.68 -10.96
C ASN A 406 -18.66 -3.50 -11.05
N GLN A 407 -17.56 -3.58 -10.33
CA GLN A 407 -16.33 -2.96 -10.72
C GLN A 407 -15.72 -3.93 -11.72
N GLN A 408 -16.10 -3.82 -12.98
CA GLN A 408 -15.19 -4.17 -14.04
C GLN A 408 -13.81 -3.60 -13.64
N PRO A 409 -12.70 -4.34 -13.81
CA PRO A 409 -11.36 -3.78 -13.63
C PRO A 409 -11.42 -2.44 -14.33
N LEU A 410 -10.98 -1.37 -13.68
CA LEU A 410 -11.17 0.03 -14.11
C LEU A 410 -11.14 0.03 -15.63
N LYS A 411 -12.33 0.01 -16.26
CA LYS A 411 -12.48 -0.03 -17.72
C LYS A 411 -11.79 1.18 -18.30
N TYR A 412 -11.59 2.18 -17.44
CA TYR A 412 -11.04 3.48 -17.79
C TYR A 412 -9.90 3.88 -16.87
N ILE A 413 -8.90 4.52 -17.43
CA ILE A 413 -7.72 5.00 -16.73
C ILE A 413 -8.00 6.42 -16.23
N PRO A 414 -7.78 6.69 -14.92
CA PRO A 414 -7.94 8.05 -14.39
C PRO A 414 -6.82 8.98 -14.85
N SER A 415 -7.11 10.26 -14.97
CA SER A 415 -6.11 11.31 -15.19
C SER A 415 -5.04 11.31 -14.08
N ALA A 416 -3.82 11.74 -14.43
CA ALA A 416 -2.75 11.98 -13.45
C ALA A 416 -3.10 13.10 -12.46
N ILE A 417 -3.98 14.03 -12.85
CA ILE A 417 -4.44 15.14 -12.03
C ILE A 417 -5.93 14.99 -11.69
N ASN A 418 -6.34 15.51 -10.54
CA ASN A 418 -7.75 15.55 -10.16
C ASN A 418 -8.40 16.83 -10.70
N TYR A 419 -8.62 16.87 -12.01
CA TYR A 419 -9.18 18.05 -12.68
C TYR A 419 -10.66 18.25 -12.32
N THR A 420 -11.03 19.48 -11.99
CA THR A 420 -12.42 19.84 -11.69
C THR A 420 -13.28 19.68 -12.94
N GLY A 421 -14.45 19.06 -12.83
CA GLY A 421 -15.29 18.78 -14.00
C GLY A 421 -14.91 17.51 -14.78
N SER A 422 -13.89 16.75 -14.34
CA SER A 422 -13.47 15.52 -15.02
C SER A 422 -14.63 14.54 -15.23
N LYS A 423 -14.78 14.07 -16.47
CA LYS A 423 -15.80 13.10 -16.88
C LYS A 423 -15.47 11.66 -16.52
N TYR A 424 -14.38 11.42 -15.77
CA TYR A 424 -13.95 10.07 -15.41
C TYR A 424 -15.07 9.18 -14.83
N LYS A 425 -15.90 9.75 -13.95
CA LYS A 425 -17.03 9.03 -13.34
C LYS A 425 -18.18 8.74 -14.28
N LEU A 426 -18.25 9.43 -15.42
CA LEU A 426 -19.30 9.30 -16.44
C LEU A 426 -18.83 8.52 -17.66
N LEU A 427 -17.55 8.12 -17.75
CA LEU A 427 -17.02 7.44 -18.93
C LEU A 427 -17.77 6.15 -19.28
N ASN A 428 -18.29 5.44 -18.28
CA ASN A 428 -19.12 4.24 -18.49
C ASN A 428 -20.47 4.52 -19.16
N GLN A 429 -20.93 5.77 -19.17
CA GLN A 429 -22.13 6.22 -19.87
C GLN A 429 -21.77 6.94 -21.19
N ILE A 430 -20.68 7.69 -21.20
CA ILE A 430 -20.24 8.52 -22.35
C ILE A 430 -19.61 7.65 -23.44
N ILE A 431 -18.61 6.84 -23.14
CA ILE A 431 -17.87 6.04 -24.15
C ILE A 431 -18.76 5.07 -24.94
N PRO A 432 -19.74 4.35 -24.33
CA PRO A 432 -20.64 3.50 -25.10
C PRO A 432 -21.53 4.23 -26.11
N LEU A 433 -21.71 5.53 -25.95
CA LEU A 433 -22.47 6.38 -26.88
C LEU A 433 -21.63 6.88 -28.05
N PHE A 434 -20.31 6.69 -28.02
CA PHE A 434 -19.42 7.11 -29.11
C PHE A 434 -19.63 6.28 -30.37
N PRO A 435 -19.33 6.82 -31.57
CA PRO A 435 -19.38 6.06 -32.81
C PRO A 435 -18.51 4.80 -32.71
N LYS A 436 -18.94 3.68 -33.35
CA LYS A 436 -18.15 2.45 -33.34
C LYS A 436 -16.84 2.55 -34.14
N ASN A 437 -16.84 3.38 -35.17
CA ASN A 437 -15.72 3.56 -36.10
C ASN A 437 -15.42 5.03 -36.31
N TYR A 438 -14.20 5.44 -36.04
CA TYR A 438 -13.60 6.72 -36.37
C TYR A 438 -12.09 6.57 -36.45
N SER A 439 -11.48 7.31 -37.37
CA SER A 439 -10.02 7.24 -37.60
C SER A 439 -9.26 8.17 -36.67
N ASN A 440 -9.77 9.36 -36.45
CA ASN A 440 -9.16 10.36 -35.59
C ASN A 440 -10.12 10.78 -34.48
N PHE A 441 -9.57 11.14 -33.32
CA PHE A 441 -10.31 11.67 -32.19
C PHE A 441 -9.79 13.05 -31.80
N VAL A 442 -10.67 13.99 -31.55
CA VAL A 442 -10.33 15.35 -31.09
C VAL A 442 -11.05 15.61 -29.78
N ASP A 443 -10.29 15.87 -28.70
CA ASP A 443 -10.79 16.38 -27.42
C ASP A 443 -10.53 17.89 -27.40
N LEU A 444 -11.59 18.69 -27.67
CA LEU A 444 -11.48 20.15 -27.86
C LEU A 444 -11.18 20.90 -26.54
N PHE A 445 -11.61 20.36 -25.41
CA PHE A 445 -11.48 20.93 -24.07
C PHE A 445 -11.01 19.85 -23.10
N ALA A 446 -9.80 19.37 -23.30
CA ALA A 446 -9.36 18.13 -22.71
C ALA A 446 -9.24 18.19 -21.18
N GLY A 447 -8.94 19.33 -20.58
CA GLY A 447 -8.75 19.49 -19.15
C GLY A 447 -7.85 18.40 -18.58
N GLY A 448 -8.40 17.51 -17.78
CA GLY A 448 -7.70 16.34 -17.25
C GLY A 448 -7.44 15.21 -18.26
N ALA A 449 -7.77 15.37 -19.53
CA ALA A 449 -7.66 14.42 -20.64
C ALA A 449 -8.34 13.05 -20.37
N SER A 450 -9.31 13.01 -19.45
CA SER A 450 -9.95 11.75 -19.02
C SER A 450 -10.71 11.03 -20.11
N VAL A 451 -11.25 11.74 -21.11
CA VAL A 451 -11.96 11.16 -22.25
C VAL A 451 -10.96 10.71 -23.30
N ALA A 452 -10.03 11.58 -23.70
CA ALA A 452 -9.04 11.31 -24.74
C ALA A 452 -8.22 10.03 -24.46
N ILE A 453 -7.66 9.90 -23.25
CA ILE A 453 -6.83 8.73 -22.90
C ILE A 453 -7.60 7.40 -22.90
N ASN A 454 -8.92 7.45 -22.80
CA ASN A 454 -9.80 6.28 -22.75
C ASN A 454 -10.52 5.98 -24.06
N THR A 455 -10.22 6.71 -25.15
CA THR A 455 -10.72 6.44 -26.51
C THR A 455 -9.70 5.65 -27.33
N ASN A 456 -10.17 4.92 -28.34
CA ASN A 456 -9.31 4.11 -29.21
C ASN A 456 -9.66 4.37 -30.69
N PRO A 457 -9.27 5.55 -31.25
CA PRO A 457 -9.37 5.77 -32.68
C PRO A 457 -8.41 4.86 -33.44
N LYS A 458 -8.61 4.70 -34.76
CA LYS A 458 -7.72 3.87 -35.59
C LYS A 458 -6.34 4.51 -35.79
N ASN A 459 -6.29 5.86 -35.82
CA ASN A 459 -5.06 6.62 -36.09
C ASN A 459 -4.67 7.48 -34.88
N LYS A 460 -5.09 8.75 -34.84
CA LYS A 460 -4.54 9.77 -33.95
C LYS A 460 -5.55 10.32 -32.96
N ILE A 461 -5.05 10.79 -31.83
CA ILE A 461 -5.79 11.56 -30.83
C ILE A 461 -5.21 12.97 -30.81
N LEU A 462 -6.03 14.00 -30.97
CA LEU A 462 -5.68 15.38 -30.67
C LEU A 462 -6.21 15.73 -29.27
N ILE A 463 -5.32 16.05 -28.36
CA ILE A 463 -5.64 16.59 -27.04
C ILE A 463 -5.41 18.11 -27.09
N ASN A 464 -6.48 18.88 -27.05
CA ASN A 464 -6.44 20.32 -27.05
C ASN A 464 -6.99 20.92 -25.75
N ASP A 465 -6.30 21.94 -25.23
CA ASP A 465 -6.79 22.79 -24.14
C ASP A 465 -6.07 24.13 -24.19
N ASN A 466 -6.79 25.22 -23.97
CA ASN A 466 -6.22 26.60 -24.06
C ASN A 466 -5.25 26.91 -22.91
N ILE A 467 -5.12 26.04 -21.91
CA ILE A 467 -4.14 26.17 -20.81
C ILE A 467 -2.80 25.61 -21.27
N LYS A 468 -2.01 26.42 -21.94
CA LYS A 468 -0.69 26.05 -22.50
C LYS A 468 0.24 25.34 -21.50
N PRO A 469 0.40 25.78 -20.24
CA PRO A 469 1.21 25.05 -19.27
C PRO A 469 0.73 23.61 -19.01
N LEU A 470 -0.59 23.35 -19.03
CA LEU A 470 -1.16 22.01 -18.87
C LEU A 470 -0.81 21.11 -20.06
N ILE A 471 -0.93 21.61 -21.27
CA ILE A 471 -0.57 20.89 -22.49
C ILE A 471 0.94 20.61 -22.54
N ASN A 472 1.78 21.54 -22.10
CA ASN A 472 3.22 21.34 -21.99
C ASN A 472 3.56 20.22 -20.99
N LEU A 473 2.87 20.16 -19.85
CA LEU A 473 2.99 19.06 -18.89
C LEU A 473 2.65 17.71 -19.55
N TYR A 474 1.55 17.61 -20.29
CA TYR A 474 1.19 16.35 -20.97
C TYR A 474 2.19 15.96 -22.05
N ARG A 475 2.69 16.91 -22.83
CA ARG A 475 3.75 16.69 -23.82
C ARG A 475 5.03 16.19 -23.14
N TYR A 476 5.44 16.79 -22.03
CA TYR A 476 6.59 16.34 -21.25
C TYR A 476 6.40 14.90 -20.74
N LEU A 477 5.24 14.58 -20.13
CA LEU A 477 4.94 13.26 -19.61
C LEU A 477 4.85 12.17 -20.71
N SER A 478 4.53 12.54 -21.95
CA SER A 478 4.42 11.60 -23.07
C SER A 478 5.78 11.12 -23.62
N VAL A 479 6.86 11.87 -23.38
CA VAL A 479 8.19 11.57 -23.93
C VAL A 479 9.24 11.23 -22.86
N THR A 480 8.93 11.48 -21.59
CA THR A 480 9.89 11.31 -20.48
C THR A 480 9.71 9.92 -19.81
N GLU A 481 10.79 9.29 -19.45
CA GLU A 481 10.77 8.01 -18.74
C GLU A 481 10.18 8.20 -17.34
N TYR A 482 9.36 7.23 -16.90
CA TYR A 482 8.62 7.30 -15.63
C TYR A 482 9.53 7.48 -14.40
N ASN A 483 10.66 6.74 -14.35
CA ASN A 483 11.56 6.82 -13.20
C ASN A 483 12.21 8.21 -13.08
N SER A 484 12.58 8.83 -14.21
CA SER A 484 13.12 10.19 -14.23
C SER A 484 12.10 11.22 -13.71
N VAL A 485 10.83 11.06 -14.09
CA VAL A 485 9.74 11.92 -13.56
C VAL A 485 9.59 11.76 -12.04
N ILE A 486 9.66 10.54 -11.52
CA ILE A 486 9.57 10.29 -10.08
C ILE A 486 10.79 10.82 -9.33
N GLU A 487 11.99 10.70 -9.89
CA GLU A 487 13.21 11.28 -9.32
C GLU A 487 13.11 12.80 -9.21
N ASP A 488 12.66 13.48 -10.25
CA ASP A 488 12.46 14.94 -10.28
C ASP A 488 11.35 15.38 -9.29
N ILE A 489 10.25 14.63 -9.19
CA ILE A 489 9.19 14.86 -8.20
C ILE A 489 9.78 14.77 -6.77
N ASN A 490 10.50 13.71 -6.46
CA ASN A 490 11.08 13.50 -5.14
C ASN A 490 12.16 14.55 -4.82
N LYS A 491 12.93 14.94 -5.81
CA LYS A 491 13.92 16.03 -5.70
C LYS A 491 13.26 17.34 -5.27
N LEU A 492 12.25 17.80 -6.01
CA LEU A 492 11.55 19.06 -5.68
C LEU A 492 10.80 18.96 -4.33
N ILE A 493 10.16 17.83 -4.01
CA ILE A 493 9.52 17.62 -2.72
C ILE A 493 10.55 17.77 -1.58
N SER A 494 11.75 17.20 -1.73
CA SER A 494 12.82 17.29 -0.74
C SER A 494 13.40 18.71 -0.64
N GLU A 495 13.71 19.35 -1.77
CA GLU A 495 14.30 20.69 -1.83
C GLU A 495 13.40 21.76 -1.22
N TYR A 496 12.09 21.63 -1.42
CA TYR A 496 11.11 22.59 -0.87
C TYR A 496 10.59 22.17 0.52
N GLY A 497 10.93 20.99 1.01
CA GLY A 497 10.45 20.48 2.31
C GLY A 497 8.94 20.23 2.33
N LEU A 498 8.38 19.76 1.21
CA LEU A 498 6.97 19.36 1.11
C LEU A 498 6.73 18.02 1.80
N THR A 499 5.49 17.76 2.21
CA THR A 499 5.14 16.51 2.90
C THR A 499 5.22 15.29 2.00
N GLN A 500 5.58 14.14 2.62
CA GLN A 500 5.60 12.82 2.02
C GLN A 500 4.80 11.86 2.90
N SER A 501 3.47 12.02 2.92
CA SER A 501 2.60 11.26 3.82
C SER A 501 2.64 9.75 3.57
N SER A 502 2.99 9.32 2.36
CA SER A 502 3.20 7.90 2.02
C SER A 502 4.38 7.27 2.74
N ILE A 503 5.38 8.09 3.13
CA ILE A 503 6.61 7.65 3.80
C ILE A 503 6.47 7.83 5.31
N TYR A 504 6.10 9.03 5.75
CA TYR A 504 6.12 9.41 7.16
C TYR A 504 4.76 9.30 7.86
N GLY A 505 3.66 9.18 7.10
CA GLY A 505 2.29 9.21 7.62
C GLY A 505 1.81 10.63 7.94
N TYR A 506 0.48 10.79 8.11
CA TYR A 506 -0.15 12.09 8.38
C TYR A 506 0.21 12.66 9.75
N ASP A 507 0.46 11.79 10.71
CA ASP A 507 0.71 12.21 12.09
C ASP A 507 2.12 12.75 12.32
N TYR A 508 3.10 12.29 11.53
CA TYR A 508 4.42 12.90 11.50
C TYR A 508 4.34 14.41 11.26
N TYR A 509 3.39 14.80 10.41
CA TYR A 509 3.14 16.20 10.05
C TYR A 509 2.10 16.87 10.96
N GLN A 510 1.69 16.26 12.07
CA GLN A 510 0.66 16.75 12.99
C GLN A 510 -0.65 17.14 12.27
N ALA A 511 -0.97 16.42 11.19
CA ALA A 511 -2.15 16.69 10.38
C ALA A 511 -3.43 16.30 11.12
N ASN A 512 -4.42 17.20 11.13
CA ASN A 512 -5.75 16.91 11.66
C ASN A 512 -6.79 16.83 10.54
N SER A 513 -7.95 16.25 10.85
CA SER A 513 -9.04 16.02 9.88
C SER A 513 -9.57 17.31 9.22
N SER A 514 -9.47 18.45 9.88
CA SER A 514 -9.99 19.72 9.37
C SER A 514 -9.02 20.44 8.43
N LYS A 515 -7.72 20.46 8.75
CA LYS A 515 -6.68 21.20 8.00
C LYS A 515 -5.85 20.30 7.08
N GLY A 516 -5.83 18.98 7.32
CA GLY A 516 -4.99 18.03 6.59
C GLY A 516 -3.51 18.47 6.63
N LEU A 517 -2.80 18.32 5.52
CA LEU A 517 -1.38 18.70 5.39
C LEU A 517 -1.16 20.19 5.05
N ALA A 518 -2.24 20.97 4.86
CA ALA A 518 -2.17 22.36 4.41
C ALA A 518 -1.33 23.25 5.33
N SER A 519 -1.46 23.08 6.64
CA SER A 519 -0.72 23.89 7.62
C SER A 519 0.79 23.69 7.52
N TYR A 520 1.20 22.44 7.35
CA TYR A 520 2.63 22.10 7.21
C TYR A 520 3.20 22.58 5.87
N ASN A 521 2.50 22.30 4.78
CA ASN A 521 2.97 22.63 3.43
C ASN A 521 2.92 24.13 3.09
N LYS A 522 2.24 24.97 3.88
CA LYS A 522 1.91 26.35 3.50
C LYS A 522 3.12 27.16 3.01
N ASN A 523 4.16 27.23 3.80
CA ASN A 523 5.35 28.04 3.48
C ASN A 523 6.14 27.45 2.31
N SER A 524 6.34 26.15 2.30
CA SER A 524 7.01 25.40 1.23
C SER A 524 6.28 25.54 -0.10
N TYR A 525 4.96 25.42 -0.09
CA TYR A 525 4.12 25.57 -1.27
C TYR A 525 4.13 27.00 -1.82
N ILE A 526 4.07 28.02 -0.94
CA ILE A 526 4.15 29.43 -1.36
C ILE A 526 5.51 29.72 -1.99
N LYS A 527 6.59 29.16 -1.44
CA LYS A 527 7.93 29.28 -2.01
C LYS A 527 8.00 28.65 -3.41
N LEU A 528 7.56 27.39 -3.56
CA LEU A 528 7.51 26.71 -4.85
C LEU A 528 6.69 27.50 -5.88
N ARG A 529 5.51 28.00 -5.48
CA ARG A 529 4.64 28.80 -6.35
C ARG A 529 5.28 30.12 -6.78
N ARG A 530 5.96 30.79 -5.87
CA ARG A 530 6.69 32.03 -6.18
C ARG A 530 7.82 31.76 -7.16
N ASP A 531 8.63 30.74 -6.90
CA ASP A 531 9.79 30.40 -7.73
C ASP A 531 9.32 29.94 -9.14
N TYR A 532 8.21 29.22 -9.24
CA TYR A 532 7.54 28.88 -10.49
C TYR A 532 7.09 30.15 -11.26
N ASN A 533 6.41 31.07 -10.60
CA ASN A 533 5.92 32.30 -11.21
C ASN A 533 7.04 33.26 -11.61
N ASN A 534 8.16 33.26 -10.89
CA ASN A 534 9.36 34.04 -11.20
C ASN A 534 10.17 33.46 -12.38
N GLY A 535 9.80 32.29 -12.89
CA GLY A 535 10.48 31.67 -14.01
C GLY A 535 11.77 30.90 -13.62
N GLU A 536 12.01 30.57 -12.35
CA GLU A 536 13.22 29.87 -11.89
C GLU A 536 13.39 28.48 -12.56
N PHE A 537 12.31 27.91 -13.09
CA PHE A 537 12.30 26.64 -13.80
C PHE A 537 12.19 26.79 -15.33
N TYR A 538 12.13 28.02 -15.84
CA TYR A 538 11.86 28.29 -17.26
C TYR A 538 12.87 27.63 -18.19
N GLY A 539 12.36 26.92 -19.20
CA GLY A 539 13.18 26.17 -20.16
C GLY A 539 13.80 24.89 -19.61
N ASN A 540 13.50 24.50 -18.37
CA ASN A 540 13.96 23.26 -17.74
C ASN A 540 12.80 22.25 -17.64
N ALA A 541 13.11 20.95 -17.71
CA ALA A 541 12.15 19.87 -17.47
C ALA A 541 11.41 20.01 -16.12
N LEU A 542 12.08 20.59 -15.11
CA LEU A 542 11.53 20.84 -13.78
C LEU A 542 10.35 21.84 -13.78
N GLU A 543 10.18 22.66 -14.80
CA GLU A 543 9.02 23.56 -14.93
C GLU A 543 7.70 22.76 -14.92
N ASN A 544 7.66 21.66 -15.69
CA ASN A 544 6.50 20.79 -15.77
C ASN A 544 6.25 20.04 -14.45
N ILE A 545 7.32 19.61 -13.77
CA ILE A 545 7.23 18.94 -12.48
C ILE A 545 6.78 19.90 -11.38
N ALA A 546 7.28 21.14 -11.37
CA ALA A 546 6.85 22.18 -10.43
C ALA A 546 5.35 22.48 -10.61
N LEU A 547 4.87 22.63 -11.85
CA LEU A 547 3.45 22.78 -12.14
C LEU A 547 2.63 21.57 -11.62
N TYR A 548 3.08 20.35 -11.91
CA TYR A 548 2.42 19.13 -11.43
C TYR A 548 2.30 19.11 -9.90
N LEU A 549 3.37 19.45 -9.20
CA LEU A 549 3.36 19.53 -7.73
C LEU A 549 2.46 20.65 -7.21
N LEU A 550 2.44 21.82 -7.88
CA LEU A 550 1.53 22.90 -7.55
C LEU A 550 0.05 22.48 -7.68
N ILE A 551 -0.28 21.67 -8.68
CA ILE A 551 -1.63 21.12 -8.83
C ILE A 551 -1.91 20.08 -7.72
N VAL A 552 -0.99 19.14 -7.47
CA VAL A 552 -1.18 18.05 -6.49
C VAL A 552 -1.29 18.59 -5.07
N PHE A 553 -0.45 19.54 -4.69
CA PHE A 553 -0.46 20.17 -3.36
C PHE A 553 -1.42 21.37 -3.25
N GLY A 554 -2.01 21.78 -4.37
CA GLY A 554 -2.93 22.91 -4.45
C GLY A 554 -4.34 22.61 -3.93
N PHE A 555 -5.07 23.65 -3.60
CA PHE A 555 -6.45 23.56 -3.10
C PHE A 555 -7.38 22.89 -4.13
N ASN A 556 -8.03 21.80 -3.70
CA ASN A 556 -8.90 20.96 -4.54
C ASN A 556 -8.24 20.43 -5.83
N ASN A 557 -6.91 20.45 -5.92
CA ASN A 557 -6.14 20.04 -7.10
C ASN A 557 -6.60 20.77 -8.39
N GLN A 558 -7.02 22.02 -8.26
CA GLN A 558 -7.43 22.87 -9.38
C GLN A 558 -6.19 23.44 -10.09
N ILE A 559 -6.41 23.92 -11.31
CA ILE A 559 -5.43 24.71 -12.04
C ILE A 559 -6.04 26.10 -12.27
N ARG A 560 -5.31 27.15 -11.90
CA ARG A 560 -5.77 28.51 -12.07
C ARG A 560 -4.59 29.47 -12.20
N PHE A 561 -4.64 30.27 -13.25
CA PHE A 561 -3.71 31.36 -13.50
C PHE A 561 -4.46 32.70 -13.37
N ASN A 562 -3.81 33.75 -12.89
CA ASN A 562 -4.36 35.10 -12.88
C ASN A 562 -4.23 35.74 -14.28
N LYS A 563 -4.71 36.99 -14.41
CA LYS A 563 -4.64 37.75 -15.69
C LYS A 563 -3.21 38.00 -16.20
N ASN A 564 -2.23 37.94 -15.29
CA ASN A 564 -0.82 38.11 -15.63
C ASN A 564 -0.15 36.78 -16.03
N GLY A 565 -0.89 35.65 -16.09
CA GLY A 565 -0.36 34.36 -16.40
C GLY A 565 0.32 33.64 -15.20
N GLU A 566 0.20 34.16 -13.96
CA GLU A 566 0.80 33.59 -12.78
C GLU A 566 -0.14 32.54 -12.12
N TYR A 567 0.42 31.43 -11.70
CA TYR A 567 -0.31 30.40 -10.92
C TYR A 567 -0.68 30.94 -9.53
N ASN A 568 -1.97 30.92 -9.15
CA ASN A 568 -2.45 31.66 -7.99
C ASN A 568 -3.32 30.87 -6.98
N LEU A 569 -3.32 29.54 -7.05
CA LEU A 569 -4.07 28.74 -6.08
C LEU A 569 -3.38 28.69 -4.71
N PRO A 570 -4.16 28.63 -3.60
CA PRO A 570 -3.62 28.39 -2.28
C PRO A 570 -3.27 26.90 -2.07
N VAL A 571 -2.53 26.61 -0.99
CA VAL A 571 -2.19 25.24 -0.60
C VAL A 571 -3.43 24.42 -0.26
N GLY A 572 -3.41 23.14 -0.67
CA GLY A 572 -4.44 22.13 -0.40
C GLY A 572 -4.11 21.24 0.79
N LYS A 573 -5.02 20.29 1.07
CA LYS A 573 -4.94 19.39 2.23
C LYS A 573 -4.18 18.08 1.95
N ARG A 574 -3.77 17.84 0.72
CA ARG A 574 -3.20 16.57 0.23
C ARG A 574 -1.75 16.77 -0.22
N ASP A 575 -1.07 15.65 -0.45
CA ASP A 575 0.28 15.58 -1.01
C ASP A 575 0.39 14.55 -2.13
N PHE A 576 1.60 14.38 -2.66
CA PHE A 576 1.91 13.34 -3.63
C PHE A 576 2.03 11.99 -2.91
N ASN A 577 0.95 11.21 -2.92
CA ASN A 577 0.85 9.91 -2.28
C ASN A 577 0.85 8.77 -3.31
N LYS A 578 0.94 7.51 -2.83
CA LYS A 578 0.96 6.31 -3.68
C LYS A 578 -0.20 6.22 -4.67
N LYS A 579 -1.38 6.73 -4.31
CA LYS A 579 -2.54 6.76 -5.20
C LYS A 579 -2.32 7.73 -6.36
N MET A 580 -1.72 8.88 -6.09
CA MET A 580 -1.33 9.86 -7.12
C MET A 580 -0.20 9.31 -7.99
N GLU A 581 0.79 8.67 -7.39
CA GLU A 581 1.89 8.01 -8.11
C GLU A 581 1.38 6.94 -9.08
N LYS A 582 0.47 6.05 -8.62
CA LYS A 582 -0.16 5.03 -9.47
C LYS A 582 -0.96 5.64 -10.63
N LYS A 583 -1.70 6.73 -10.37
CA LYS A 583 -2.42 7.46 -11.43
C LYS A 583 -1.45 8.03 -12.46
N LEU A 584 -0.37 8.68 -12.02
CA LEU A 584 0.65 9.24 -12.89
C LEU A 584 1.29 8.16 -13.77
N LYS A 585 1.69 7.03 -13.17
CA LYS A 585 2.27 5.90 -13.91
C LYS A 585 1.38 5.39 -15.03
N ASN A 586 0.10 5.14 -14.71
CA ASN A 586 -0.86 4.64 -15.69
C ASN A 586 -1.18 5.67 -16.79
N PHE A 587 -1.26 6.93 -16.42
CA PHE A 587 -1.51 8.03 -17.34
C PHE A 587 -0.34 8.19 -18.33
N MET A 588 0.90 8.26 -17.84
CA MET A 588 2.11 8.32 -18.67
C MET A 588 2.21 7.14 -19.64
N LYS A 589 1.94 5.92 -19.14
CA LYS A 589 1.93 4.72 -19.99
C LYS A 589 1.01 4.89 -21.21
N ILE A 590 -0.21 5.39 -21.00
CA ILE A 590 -1.17 5.60 -22.11
C ILE A 590 -0.74 6.73 -23.03
N LEU A 591 -0.19 7.82 -22.48
CA LEU A 591 0.33 8.92 -23.33
C LEU A 591 1.47 8.47 -24.24
N GLN A 592 2.26 7.48 -23.80
CA GLN A 592 3.41 6.93 -24.55
C GLN A 592 3.00 5.82 -25.53
N GLU A 593 1.91 5.07 -25.24
CA GLU A 593 1.45 3.96 -26.09
C GLU A 593 0.57 4.41 -27.26
N LYS A 594 -0.08 5.58 -27.17
CA LYS A 594 -1.00 6.10 -28.18
C LYS A 594 -0.36 7.18 -29.06
N ASP A 595 -0.76 7.26 -30.33
CA ASP A 595 -0.35 8.35 -31.21
C ASP A 595 -1.16 9.62 -30.86
N ILE A 596 -0.57 10.50 -30.05
CA ILE A 596 -1.21 11.70 -29.49
C ILE A 596 -0.54 12.97 -30.00
N ILE A 597 -1.34 13.89 -30.53
CA ILE A 597 -0.94 15.26 -30.85
C ILE A 597 -1.46 16.17 -29.73
N PHE A 598 -0.63 17.09 -29.26
CA PHE A 598 -0.97 18.05 -28.22
C PHE A 598 -1.06 19.46 -28.83
N SER A 599 -2.18 20.15 -28.65
CA SER A 599 -2.41 21.53 -29.06
C SER A 599 -2.87 22.36 -27.87
N SER A 600 -2.55 23.66 -27.91
CA SER A 600 -3.06 24.67 -26.98
C SER A 600 -3.72 25.82 -27.69
N ASP A 601 -4.44 25.51 -28.76
CA ASP A 601 -5.10 26.48 -29.62
C ASP A 601 -6.53 26.79 -29.13
N ASP A 602 -7.08 27.94 -29.56
CA ASP A 602 -8.50 28.20 -29.38
C ASP A 602 -9.31 27.15 -30.19
N PHE A 603 -10.42 26.67 -29.66
CA PHE A 603 -11.22 25.65 -30.33
C PHE A 603 -11.72 26.13 -31.73
N ARG A 604 -11.86 27.44 -31.91
CA ARG A 604 -12.26 28.07 -33.21
C ARG A 604 -11.24 27.84 -34.29
N ASP A 605 -9.96 27.70 -33.90
CA ASP A 605 -8.82 27.54 -34.83
C ASP A 605 -8.54 26.03 -35.13
N ILE A 606 -9.20 25.12 -34.41
CA ILE A 606 -9.06 23.68 -34.67
C ILE A 606 -9.81 23.28 -35.91
N ILE A 607 -9.09 23.12 -37.02
CA ILE A 607 -9.64 22.75 -38.33
C ILE A 607 -9.56 21.21 -38.48
N THR A 608 -10.69 20.55 -38.63
CA THR A 608 -10.76 19.11 -38.90
C THR A 608 -11.09 18.87 -40.36
N LEU A 609 -10.16 18.28 -41.10
CA LEU A 609 -10.27 18.11 -42.57
C LEU A 609 -10.77 16.74 -43.01
N SER A 610 -11.06 15.83 -42.09
CA SER A 610 -11.43 14.45 -42.43
C SER A 610 -12.79 14.07 -41.84
N ASN A 611 -13.70 13.58 -42.69
CA ASN A 611 -15.02 13.09 -42.29
C ASN A 611 -14.95 11.85 -41.34
N ASP A 612 -13.78 11.19 -41.24
CA ASP A 612 -13.52 10.10 -40.33
C ASP A 612 -13.06 10.56 -38.93
N THR A 613 -13.13 11.87 -38.66
CA THR A 613 -12.82 12.45 -37.35
C THR A 613 -14.06 12.43 -36.45
N PHE A 614 -13.84 12.10 -35.19
CA PHE A 614 -14.84 12.23 -34.14
C PHE A 614 -14.40 13.31 -33.13
N ILE A 615 -15.25 14.30 -32.90
CA ILE A 615 -15.00 15.43 -32.02
C ILE A 615 -15.74 15.21 -30.68
N TYR A 616 -15.03 15.35 -29.58
CA TYR A 616 -15.61 15.47 -28.25
C TYR A 616 -15.38 16.87 -27.71
N ALA A 617 -16.43 17.49 -27.18
CA ALA A 617 -16.39 18.81 -26.56
C ALA A 617 -16.98 18.77 -25.15
N ASP A 618 -16.23 19.29 -24.16
CA ASP A 618 -16.65 19.48 -22.78
C ASP A 618 -16.28 20.89 -22.32
N PRO A 619 -16.97 21.92 -22.84
CA PRO A 619 -16.63 23.32 -22.56
C PRO A 619 -16.97 23.69 -21.10
N PRO A 620 -16.47 24.81 -20.59
CA PRO A 620 -17.00 25.40 -19.37
C PRO A 620 -18.50 25.71 -19.49
N TYR A 621 -19.28 25.45 -18.43
CA TYR A 621 -20.73 25.59 -18.49
C TYR A 621 -21.18 26.97 -18.06
N SER A 622 -21.84 27.69 -18.92
CA SER A 622 -22.31 29.08 -18.70
C SER A 622 -23.33 29.23 -17.53
N ILE A 623 -24.11 28.16 -17.24
CA ILE A 623 -25.10 28.17 -16.15
C ILE A 623 -24.55 27.75 -14.80
N THR A 624 -23.30 27.33 -14.71
CA THR A 624 -22.66 26.93 -13.45
C THR A 624 -21.70 28.02 -12.97
N SER A 625 -21.63 28.28 -11.66
CA SER A 625 -20.62 29.14 -11.05
C SER A 625 -19.29 28.41 -10.88
N ALA A 626 -18.71 27.91 -11.95
CA ALA A 626 -17.39 27.30 -11.88
C ALA A 626 -16.30 28.39 -11.81
N THR A 627 -15.23 28.14 -11.06
CA THR A 627 -14.06 29.04 -10.88
C THR A 627 -13.35 29.44 -12.18
N TYR A 628 -13.73 28.84 -13.30
CA TYR A 628 -13.25 29.19 -14.65
C TYR A 628 -13.85 30.49 -15.19
N THR A 629 -14.94 30.98 -14.60
CA THR A 629 -15.64 32.19 -15.08
C THR A 629 -15.10 33.50 -14.50
N GLU A 630 -14.16 33.46 -13.54
CA GLU A 630 -13.70 34.65 -12.81
C GLU A 630 -12.66 35.52 -13.57
N ASN A 631 -12.03 35.00 -14.65
CA ASN A 631 -10.94 35.69 -15.37
C ASN A 631 -11.18 35.85 -16.86
N SER A 632 -12.19 36.59 -17.31
CA SER A 632 -12.65 36.68 -18.71
C SER A 632 -13.15 35.34 -19.26
N GLY A 633 -13.78 34.55 -18.39
CA GLY A 633 -14.17 33.19 -18.63
C GLY A 633 -15.28 33.05 -19.64
N TRP A 634 -15.57 31.82 -19.97
CA TRP A 634 -16.57 31.37 -20.90
C TRP A 634 -17.92 32.13 -20.76
N ASN A 635 -18.39 32.67 -21.81
CA ASN A 635 -19.59 33.50 -21.82
C ASN A 635 -20.56 33.06 -22.93
N SER A 636 -21.68 33.78 -23.05
CA SER A 636 -22.75 33.43 -23.97
C SER A 636 -22.37 33.55 -25.48
N LYS A 637 -21.31 34.30 -25.81
CA LYS A 637 -20.75 34.37 -27.15
C LYS A 637 -19.96 33.12 -27.47
N ASP A 638 -19.17 32.64 -26.47
CA ASP A 638 -18.37 31.44 -26.63
C ASP A 638 -19.29 30.19 -26.82
N ASP A 639 -20.44 30.12 -26.10
CA ASP A 639 -21.47 29.10 -26.36
C ASP A 639 -21.96 29.16 -27.81
N ALA A 640 -22.29 30.38 -28.34
CA ALA A 640 -22.80 30.55 -29.69
C ALA A 640 -21.75 30.15 -30.74
N ASP A 641 -20.50 30.60 -30.56
CA ASP A 641 -19.40 30.26 -31.46
C ASP A 641 -19.13 28.74 -31.47
N LEU A 642 -19.24 28.04 -30.31
CA LEU A 642 -19.10 26.60 -30.25
C LEU A 642 -20.24 25.88 -30.95
N PHE A 643 -21.49 26.35 -30.78
CA PHE A 643 -22.64 25.74 -31.45
C PHE A 643 -22.51 25.93 -32.99
N GLU A 644 -22.09 27.07 -33.46
CA GLU A 644 -21.81 27.29 -34.87
C GLU A 644 -20.67 26.40 -35.38
N TYR A 645 -19.61 26.24 -34.61
CA TYR A 645 -18.51 25.31 -34.94
C TYR A 645 -19.01 23.86 -35.11
N LEU A 646 -19.81 23.37 -34.15
CA LEU A 646 -20.36 22.02 -34.19
C LEU A 646 -21.39 21.84 -35.32
N ASP A 647 -22.16 22.89 -35.64
CA ASP A 647 -23.08 22.88 -36.78
C ASP A 647 -22.32 22.73 -38.09
N LYS A 648 -21.23 23.49 -38.30
CA LYS A 648 -20.33 23.34 -39.45
C LYS A 648 -19.72 21.93 -39.51
N CYS A 649 -19.34 21.37 -38.40
CA CYS A 649 -18.88 19.96 -38.34
C CYS A 649 -19.95 18.99 -38.84
N HIS A 650 -21.20 19.20 -38.40
CA HIS A 650 -22.35 18.37 -38.88
C HIS A 650 -22.57 18.49 -40.38
N GLU A 651 -22.57 19.72 -40.93
CA GLU A 651 -22.74 19.97 -42.35
C GLU A 651 -21.66 19.31 -43.22
N HIS A 652 -20.44 19.17 -42.68
CA HIS A 652 -19.31 18.48 -43.32
C HIS A 652 -19.28 16.96 -43.02
N GLY A 653 -20.34 16.38 -42.40
CA GLY A 653 -20.43 14.95 -42.09
C GLY A 653 -19.48 14.49 -40.95
N ILE A 654 -18.90 15.40 -40.19
CA ILE A 654 -18.05 15.11 -39.03
C ILE A 654 -18.92 14.83 -37.83
N LYS A 655 -18.69 13.70 -37.16
CA LYS A 655 -19.43 13.32 -35.96
C LYS A 655 -18.90 14.04 -34.73
N PHE A 656 -19.82 14.50 -33.88
CA PHE A 656 -19.46 15.10 -32.62
C PHE A 656 -20.30 14.60 -31.43
N ALA A 657 -19.75 14.74 -30.21
CA ALA A 657 -20.45 14.60 -28.95
C ALA A 657 -20.11 15.80 -28.05
N LEU A 658 -21.13 16.51 -27.60
CA LEU A 658 -21.01 17.64 -26.68
C LEU A 658 -21.53 17.26 -25.31
N SER A 659 -20.66 17.29 -24.27
CA SER A 659 -21.06 17.24 -22.86
C SER A 659 -21.47 18.64 -22.40
N ASN A 660 -22.63 18.74 -21.74
CA ASN A 660 -23.06 20.02 -21.15
C ASN A 660 -24.11 19.78 -20.04
N VAL A 661 -24.52 20.86 -19.36
CA VAL A 661 -25.54 20.85 -18.31
C VAL A 661 -26.77 21.61 -18.78
N VAL A 662 -27.92 20.92 -18.83
CA VAL A 662 -29.19 21.55 -19.21
C VAL A 662 -29.92 22.20 -18.04
N GLN A 663 -29.69 21.72 -16.80
CA GLN A 663 -30.27 22.31 -15.60
C GLN A 663 -29.31 22.24 -14.42
N HIS A 664 -29.15 23.36 -13.70
CA HIS A 664 -28.36 23.43 -12.48
C HIS A 664 -28.99 24.37 -11.45
N LYS A 665 -29.28 23.87 -10.26
CA LYS A 665 -29.88 24.66 -9.15
C LYS A 665 -31.11 25.49 -9.57
N GLY A 666 -31.98 24.89 -10.36
CA GLY A 666 -33.20 25.54 -10.84
C GLY A 666 -33.02 26.44 -12.06
N LYS A 667 -31.80 26.72 -12.51
CA LYS A 667 -31.54 27.44 -13.76
C LYS A 667 -31.56 26.46 -14.92
N ILE A 668 -32.19 26.82 -16.02
CA ILE A 668 -32.27 26.03 -17.27
C ILE A 668 -31.42 26.71 -18.34
N ASN A 669 -30.66 25.91 -19.10
CA ASN A 669 -29.91 26.40 -20.25
C ASN A 669 -30.81 26.36 -21.53
N GLU A 670 -31.67 27.36 -21.66
CA GLU A 670 -32.63 27.42 -22.77
C GLU A 670 -31.96 27.48 -24.13
N LYS A 671 -30.81 28.22 -24.24
CA LYS A 671 -30.05 28.32 -25.47
C LYS A 671 -29.52 26.97 -25.96
N LEU A 672 -28.95 26.19 -25.01
CA LEU A 672 -28.48 24.84 -25.29
C LEU A 672 -29.64 23.94 -25.73
N LEU A 673 -30.75 23.96 -24.98
CA LEU A 673 -31.91 23.13 -25.31
C LEU A 673 -32.52 23.49 -26.68
N THR A 674 -32.62 24.75 -27.03
CA THR A 674 -33.13 25.22 -28.33
C THR A 674 -32.20 24.74 -29.46
N TRP A 675 -30.89 24.92 -29.30
CA TRP A 675 -29.90 24.48 -30.31
C TRP A 675 -29.89 22.94 -30.45
N ALA A 676 -29.99 22.21 -29.34
CA ALA A 676 -29.91 20.76 -29.31
C ALA A 676 -31.14 20.02 -29.86
N GLN A 677 -32.26 20.70 -30.11
CA GLN A 677 -33.49 20.08 -30.68
C GLN A 677 -33.27 19.34 -32.00
N LYS A 678 -32.25 19.73 -32.76
CA LYS A 678 -31.89 19.13 -34.04
C LYS A 678 -30.93 17.94 -33.90
N TYR A 679 -30.56 17.57 -32.67
CA TYR A 679 -29.58 16.53 -32.35
C TYR A 679 -30.14 15.52 -31.33
N ASN A 680 -29.41 14.44 -31.10
CA ASN A 680 -29.79 13.43 -30.11
C ASN A 680 -29.29 13.84 -28.71
N ILE A 681 -30.21 13.91 -27.74
CA ILE A 681 -29.90 14.29 -26.34
C ILE A 681 -29.95 13.04 -25.47
N HIS A 682 -28.80 12.70 -24.85
CA HIS A 682 -28.65 11.58 -23.92
C HIS A 682 -28.47 12.12 -22.50
N TYR A 683 -29.41 11.87 -21.60
CA TYR A 683 -29.33 12.27 -20.20
C TYR A 683 -28.38 11.35 -19.45
N LEU A 684 -27.42 11.92 -18.72
CA LEU A 684 -26.43 11.19 -17.93
C LEU A 684 -26.81 11.18 -16.46
N ASN A 685 -26.72 10.00 -15.84
CA ASN A 685 -27.05 9.82 -14.42
C ASN A 685 -25.82 10.08 -13.55
N PHE A 686 -25.76 11.21 -12.90
CA PHE A 686 -24.70 11.55 -11.95
C PHE A 686 -25.25 12.18 -10.67
N ASN A 687 -24.78 11.67 -9.51
CA ASN A 687 -25.19 12.19 -8.22
C ASN A 687 -24.08 13.08 -7.64
N TYR A 688 -24.32 14.39 -7.60
CA TYR A 688 -23.39 15.40 -7.08
C TYR A 688 -23.40 15.54 -5.55
N ASN A 689 -24.13 14.71 -4.79
CA ASN A 689 -24.37 14.90 -3.35
C ASN A 689 -23.12 14.81 -2.45
N ASN A 690 -21.94 14.49 -2.98
CA ASN A 690 -20.68 14.36 -2.21
C ASN A 690 -19.70 15.53 -2.35
N SER A 691 -20.02 16.60 -3.08
CA SER A 691 -19.04 17.65 -3.36
C SER A 691 -19.06 18.86 -2.42
N ASN A 692 -20.07 19.04 -1.55
CA ASN A 692 -20.12 20.16 -0.61
C ASN A 692 -20.67 19.76 0.77
N TYR A 693 -19.79 19.69 1.75
CA TYR A 693 -20.12 19.46 3.18
C TYR A 693 -20.85 20.65 3.87
N GLN A 694 -21.14 21.73 3.16
CA GLN A 694 -21.69 22.97 3.74
C GLN A 694 -23.07 23.38 3.25
N SER A 695 -23.77 22.61 2.41
CA SER A 695 -25.13 22.99 2.00
C SER A 695 -26.18 22.19 2.75
N THR A 696 -26.97 22.87 3.58
CA THR A 696 -28.15 22.36 4.31
C THR A 696 -29.40 22.21 3.46
N ALA A 697 -29.34 22.45 2.14
CA ALA A 697 -30.47 22.31 1.23
C ALA A 697 -30.50 20.93 0.57
N LYS A 698 -31.46 20.09 0.96
CA LYS A 698 -31.81 18.83 0.29
C LYS A 698 -32.29 19.13 -1.14
N SER A 699 -31.72 18.38 -2.14
CA SER A 699 -32.09 18.33 -3.57
C SER A 699 -31.78 19.59 -4.40
N GLN A 700 -30.51 19.75 -4.78
CA GLN A 700 -30.18 20.57 -5.97
C GLN A 700 -29.92 19.63 -7.17
N ILE A 701 -30.96 19.43 -7.99
CA ILE A 701 -30.89 18.56 -9.17
C ILE A 701 -30.02 19.24 -10.23
N THR A 702 -29.00 18.51 -10.72
CA THR A 702 -28.20 18.89 -11.90
C THR A 702 -28.43 17.83 -12.96
N HIS A 703 -28.86 18.24 -14.17
CA HIS A 703 -29.02 17.37 -15.32
C HIS A 703 -27.89 17.59 -16.31
N GLU A 704 -27.00 16.63 -16.37
CA GLU A 704 -25.92 16.56 -17.35
C GLU A 704 -26.35 15.73 -18.57
N VAL A 705 -25.95 16.17 -19.75
CA VAL A 705 -26.32 15.53 -21.03
C VAL A 705 -25.10 15.35 -21.92
N LEU A 706 -25.20 14.35 -22.80
CA LEU A 706 -24.34 14.21 -23.98
C LEU A 706 -25.21 14.44 -25.22
N ILE A 707 -24.86 15.40 -26.06
CA ILE A 707 -25.58 15.72 -27.29
C ILE A 707 -24.74 15.23 -28.47
N THR A 708 -25.35 14.45 -29.36
CA THR A 708 -24.66 13.83 -30.51
C THR A 708 -25.40 14.08 -31.81
N ASN A 709 -24.65 14.20 -32.93
CA ASN A 709 -25.20 14.42 -34.25
C ASN A 709 -25.35 13.13 -35.12
N TYR A 710 -25.26 11.96 -34.50
CA TYR A 710 -25.34 10.64 -35.15
C TYR A 710 -26.28 9.70 -34.43
#